data_30e68dc64454bc46324b8fa4d4997d25
#
_entry.id   30e68dc64454bc46324b8fa4d4997d25
#
_cell.length_a   1.000
_cell.length_b   1.000
_cell.length_c   1.000
_cell.angle_alpha   90.00
_cell.angle_beta   90.00
_cell.angle_gamma   90.00
#
_symmetry.space_group_name_H-M   'P 1'
#
loop_
_entity.id
_entity.type
_entity.pdbx_description
1 polymer ?
#
loop_
_entity_poly.entity_id
_entity_poly.type
_entity_poly.pdbx_seq_one_letter_code
_entity_poly.pdbx_strand_id
1 'polypeptide(L)'
;MPSAALSPLAIALFLVPAAPLLAQTAAAPIDRITLSSGGVAQVHRQVQVDGDGVVRISVPATQIDDVLKSLLVRDPGGSLQSVTLDGPAPVDEAFAQLPFDAGLLGALPDLLKQMPGTRVRVTSGGRTIEGAVLGTQTVESKQGDTTLPQSTLSVLTTERRIDTLRLGADTSVEVLDDGMRERFATAVAALASAGADRYRNVAIAVKGSGARKLGLEYVSAAPVWKPAFRLVLDKAGKARLQGWAVLENATGEDWNNVDLTLTSGAPVTLSQKLYDRYWRERPDLPVVAGAADRPRTDEAAAFEAAPPPPQAYAKADQRLRMAPRPSAPMAPAAPAPLAEPSGAMAPIAGASEGPVAQENLVSVSFHLPRPVTLPRGQTLSLPFIDAEVPAERLAVYQPETGSRYPVSAVMLKNASGASLPTGILTVYDAETGFVGDAQLPTLPVNEQRLASFAADRKVEISSEMKPEQRTVKISVSQGVLRAETLARRVTTYTIKGAPDAPRTVIIEHPRLPGWSTKSEQLDSTTPTHQRLRAQVAAGATAKVEVVDERPGTAVYALADANAQALLAWSNAPADPALTAKLKQLAQARAKVVEAEQSLGDVDQKLTAQGENQARLRENLGAVPADSALGKRYLQMMTDSENTIGTLTTQRDKLNDALQALRKSYADDLAKL
;
A
#
# COMPACT_ATOMS: atom_id res chain seq x y z
N MET A 1 31.74 51.60 98.11
CA MET A 1 30.74 52.01 97.11
C MET A 1 31.45 52.33 95.83
N PRO A 2 31.36 51.53 94.83
CA PRO A 2 31.77 51.96 93.48
C PRO A 2 30.59 51.88 92.54
N SER A 3 30.42 52.90 91.72
CA SER A 3 29.52 53.09 90.66
C SER A 3 29.81 52.20 89.44
N ALA A 4 28.75 51.51 88.97
CA ALA A 4 28.78 50.76 87.74
C ALA A 4 28.51 51.66 86.53
N ALA A 5 29.42 51.66 85.60
CA ALA A 5 29.28 52.29 84.27
C ALA A 5 28.61 51.35 83.30
N LEU A 6 27.49 51.73 82.71
CA LEU A 6 26.77 51.04 81.62
C LEU A 6 27.40 51.42 80.27
N SER A 7 27.96 50.46 79.60
CA SER A 7 28.37 50.59 78.17
C SER A 7 27.20 50.29 77.21
N PRO A 8 26.97 51.02 76.14
CA PRO A 8 25.96 50.75 75.15
C PRO A 8 26.42 49.66 74.16
N LEU A 9 25.66 48.58 74.03
CA LEU A 9 25.84 47.48 73.09
C LEU A 9 25.36 47.95 71.68
N ALA A 10 26.32 48.18 70.80
CA ALA A 10 26.01 48.48 69.38
C ALA A 10 25.62 47.18 68.66
N ILE A 11 24.35 47.01 68.29
CA ILE A 11 23.85 45.96 67.43
C ILE A 11 24.24 46.27 65.97
N ALA A 12 25.32 45.59 65.49
CA ALA A 12 25.67 45.61 64.07
C ALA A 12 24.73 44.66 63.31
N LEU A 13 23.79 45.24 62.55
CA LEU A 13 22.88 44.53 61.64
C LEU A 13 23.72 44.07 60.39
N PHE A 14 24.17 42.80 60.37
CA PHE A 14 24.79 42.21 59.20
C PHE A 14 23.68 42.01 58.15
N LEU A 15 23.61 42.85 57.10
CA LEU A 15 22.95 42.54 55.84
C LEU A 15 23.74 41.38 55.17
N VAL A 16 23.26 40.15 55.30
CA VAL A 16 23.70 39.05 54.49
C VAL A 16 23.16 39.29 53.09
N PRO A 17 23.99 39.45 52.05
CA PRO A 17 23.50 39.52 50.69
C PRO A 17 22.82 38.18 50.40
N ALA A 18 21.52 38.21 50.01
CA ALA A 18 20.81 37.02 49.51
C ALA A 18 21.56 36.53 48.26
N ALA A 19 22.31 35.44 48.41
CA ALA A 19 22.85 34.76 47.25
C ALA A 19 21.72 34.40 46.30
N PRO A 20 21.83 34.61 44.96
CA PRO A 20 20.82 34.19 44.04
C PRO A 20 20.59 32.66 44.24
N LEU A 21 19.38 32.26 44.60
CA LEU A 21 19.00 30.86 44.61
C LEU A 21 19.27 30.30 43.20
N LEU A 22 20.36 29.55 43.08
CA LEU A 22 20.64 28.80 41.86
C LEU A 22 19.44 27.84 41.66
N ALA A 23 18.66 28.09 40.61
CA ALA A 23 17.55 27.23 40.27
C ALA A 23 18.00 25.77 40.24
N GLN A 24 17.35 24.93 41.02
CA GLN A 24 17.70 23.53 41.15
C GLN A 24 17.48 22.83 39.80
N THR A 25 18.54 22.28 39.22
CA THR A 25 18.41 21.53 37.96
C THR A 25 18.16 20.06 38.29
N ALA A 26 16.99 19.54 37.89
CA ALA A 26 16.61 18.15 38.11
C ALA A 26 16.53 17.40 36.78
N ALA A 27 17.04 16.15 36.78
CA ALA A 27 16.86 15.22 35.66
C ALA A 27 15.50 14.50 35.82
N ALA A 28 14.75 14.36 34.75
CA ALA A 28 13.46 13.68 34.73
C ALA A 28 13.60 12.34 33.99
N PRO A 29 13.83 11.21 34.70
CA PRO A 29 13.90 9.90 34.07
C PRO A 29 12.54 9.49 33.49
N ILE A 30 12.58 8.60 32.50
CA ILE A 30 11.36 7.96 31.96
C ILE A 30 10.82 6.99 33.00
N ASP A 31 9.56 7.12 33.39
CA ASP A 31 8.87 6.22 34.34
C ASP A 31 7.81 5.35 33.68
N ARG A 32 7.19 5.83 32.59
CA ARG A 32 6.19 5.08 31.83
C ARG A 32 6.31 5.33 30.35
N ILE A 33 6.08 4.25 29.56
CA ILE A 33 6.02 4.34 28.09
C ILE A 33 4.81 3.55 27.58
N THR A 34 4.07 4.15 26.65
CA THR A 34 3.07 3.45 25.84
C THR A 34 3.56 3.40 24.40
N LEU A 35 3.87 2.18 23.91
CA LEU A 35 4.29 1.95 22.52
C LEU A 35 3.09 1.58 21.66
N SER A 36 2.88 2.32 20.57
CA SER A 36 1.84 2.03 19.60
C SER A 36 2.38 1.23 18.41
N SER A 37 1.58 0.30 17.89
CA SER A 37 1.84 -0.36 16.61
C SER A 37 1.78 0.61 15.41
N GLY A 38 1.33 1.85 15.63
CA GLY A 38 1.34 2.93 14.65
C GLY A 38 2.67 3.71 14.55
N GLY A 39 3.72 3.27 15.24
CA GLY A 39 5.06 3.89 15.14
C GLY A 39 5.24 5.13 16.00
N VAL A 40 4.52 5.26 17.11
CA VAL A 40 4.66 6.34 18.09
C VAL A 40 4.78 5.79 19.50
N ALA A 41 5.49 6.52 20.34
CA ALA A 41 5.57 6.31 21.77
C ALA A 41 5.00 7.52 22.51
N GLN A 42 4.14 7.27 23.49
CA GLN A 42 3.81 8.25 24.51
C GLN A 42 4.75 8.02 25.69
N VAL A 43 5.55 9.03 26.00
CA VAL A 43 6.55 8.98 27.06
C VAL A 43 6.09 9.82 28.22
N HIS A 44 6.10 9.25 29.40
CA HIS A 44 5.81 9.91 30.66
C HIS A 44 7.08 9.96 31.52
N ARG A 45 7.29 11.11 32.17
CA ARG A 45 8.40 11.34 33.09
C ARG A 45 7.87 11.98 34.36
N GLN A 46 8.44 11.61 35.48
CA GLN A 46 8.10 12.18 36.76
C GLN A 46 9.36 12.67 37.47
N VAL A 47 9.32 13.88 38.00
CA VAL A 47 10.43 14.49 38.69
C VAL A 47 9.97 15.24 39.94
N GLN A 48 10.76 15.22 41.00
CA GLN A 48 10.54 16.07 42.16
C GLN A 48 11.24 17.41 41.98
N VAL A 49 10.51 18.49 42.22
CA VAL A 49 11.02 19.86 42.18
C VAL A 49 10.62 20.54 43.48
N ASP A 50 11.56 21.27 44.08
CA ASP A 50 11.33 22.07 45.28
C ASP A 50 11.46 23.56 44.95
N GLY A 51 10.40 24.34 45.18
CA GLY A 51 10.36 25.73 44.79
C GLY A 51 10.40 25.97 43.28
N ASP A 52 11.01 27.10 42.88
CA ASP A 52 11.29 27.41 41.47
C ASP A 52 12.43 26.51 40.94
N GLY A 53 12.29 26.00 39.73
CA GLY A 53 13.29 25.08 39.19
C GLY A 53 13.32 25.01 37.66
N VAL A 54 14.36 24.37 37.12
CA VAL A 54 14.49 24.03 35.70
C VAL A 54 14.66 22.54 35.55
N VAL A 55 13.69 21.89 34.90
CA VAL A 55 13.77 20.48 34.56
C VAL A 55 14.36 20.35 33.16
N ARG A 56 15.35 19.45 32.99
CA ARG A 56 15.99 19.21 31.70
C ARG A 56 15.72 17.78 31.24
N ILE A 57 15.32 17.66 29.96
CA ILE A 57 15.21 16.38 29.27
C ILE A 57 16.08 16.43 28.01
N SER A 58 16.73 15.31 27.71
CA SER A 58 17.49 15.13 26.48
C SER A 58 16.67 14.34 25.49
N VAL A 59 16.50 14.87 24.28
CA VAL A 59 15.62 14.29 23.24
C VAL A 59 16.43 14.13 21.96
N PRO A 60 16.32 13.01 21.22
CA PRO A 60 16.91 12.90 19.89
C PRO A 60 16.48 14.06 18.98
N ALA A 61 17.43 14.66 18.27
CA ALA A 61 17.15 15.81 17.40
C ALA A 61 16.04 15.53 16.36
N THR A 62 15.92 14.27 15.92
CA THR A 62 14.87 13.82 14.98
C THR A 62 13.47 13.76 15.59
N GLN A 63 13.35 13.84 16.91
CA GLN A 63 12.07 13.78 17.63
C GLN A 63 11.65 15.12 18.24
N ILE A 64 12.46 16.15 18.07
CA ILE A 64 12.25 17.45 18.72
C ILE A 64 10.94 18.13 18.29
N ASP A 65 10.57 18.01 17.02
CA ASP A 65 9.32 18.54 16.48
C ASP A 65 8.08 17.91 17.14
N ASP A 66 8.15 16.60 17.37
CA ASP A 66 7.09 15.85 18.05
C ASP A 66 6.96 16.27 19.52
N VAL A 67 8.09 16.47 20.20
CA VAL A 67 8.09 16.98 21.58
C VAL A 67 7.53 18.39 21.65
N LEU A 68 7.96 19.30 20.77
CA LEU A 68 7.41 20.67 20.73
C LEU A 68 5.91 20.69 20.47
N LYS A 69 5.41 19.79 19.64
CA LYS A 69 3.99 19.67 19.31
C LYS A 69 3.14 19.13 20.47
N SER A 70 3.69 18.20 21.27
CA SER A 70 2.91 17.34 22.17
C SER A 70 3.26 17.47 23.65
N LEU A 71 4.30 18.21 24.01
CA LEU A 71 4.76 18.32 25.40
C LEU A 71 3.66 18.92 26.29
N LEU A 72 3.23 18.12 27.25
CA LEU A 72 2.30 18.48 28.30
C LEU A 72 3.05 18.48 29.64
N VAL A 73 2.98 19.60 30.35
CA VAL A 73 3.57 19.77 31.69
C VAL A 73 2.45 19.81 32.73
N ARG A 74 2.47 18.88 33.66
CA ARG A 74 1.51 18.78 34.77
C ARG A 74 2.21 19.18 36.06
N ASP A 75 1.95 20.37 36.55
CA ASP A 75 2.46 20.89 37.83
C ASP A 75 1.28 21.28 38.74
N PRO A 76 0.82 20.37 39.63
CA PRO A 76 -0.35 20.62 40.47
C PRO A 76 -0.16 21.77 41.47
N GLY A 77 1.08 22.11 41.82
CA GLY A 77 1.42 23.14 42.83
C GLY A 77 2.18 24.33 42.27
N GLY A 78 2.27 24.47 40.96
CA GLY A 78 3.04 25.52 40.31
C GLY A 78 2.52 25.91 38.94
N SER A 79 3.35 26.62 38.19
CA SER A 79 3.05 27.08 36.84
C SER A 79 4.26 26.92 35.92
N LEU A 80 4.01 26.57 34.66
CA LEU A 80 5.01 26.56 33.58
C LEU A 80 5.37 28.02 33.24
N GLN A 81 6.66 28.34 33.24
CA GLN A 81 7.16 29.67 32.87
C GLN A 81 7.60 29.71 31.41
N SER A 82 8.47 28.77 31.02
CA SER A 82 8.99 28.68 29.66
C SER A 82 9.50 27.28 29.33
N VAL A 83 9.52 26.98 28.06
CA VAL A 83 10.25 25.84 27.48
C VAL A 83 11.29 26.41 26.52
N THR A 84 12.54 26.15 26.76
CA THR A 84 13.66 26.64 25.94
C THR A 84 14.51 25.47 25.45
N LEU A 85 15.07 25.61 24.26
CA LEU A 85 15.96 24.65 23.65
C LEU A 85 16.98 25.38 22.76
N ASP A 86 18.10 24.72 22.48
CA ASP A 86 19.15 25.26 21.63
C ASP A 86 18.62 25.47 20.20
N GLY A 87 19.17 26.43 19.45
CA GLY A 87 18.76 26.73 18.07
C GLY A 87 19.05 25.58 17.09
N PRO A 88 18.35 25.53 15.95
CA PRO A 88 18.44 24.41 15.01
C PRO A 88 19.77 24.31 14.22
N ALA A 89 20.56 25.36 14.16
CA ALA A 89 21.75 25.43 13.36
C ALA A 89 22.94 26.10 14.08
N PRO A 90 23.47 25.53 15.19
CA PRO A 90 24.54 26.14 15.95
C PRO A 90 25.84 26.32 15.13
N VAL A 91 26.08 25.43 14.15
CA VAL A 91 27.24 25.55 13.23
C VAL A 91 27.08 26.75 12.31
N ASP A 92 25.93 26.89 11.64
CA ASP A 92 25.69 28.01 10.72
C ASP A 92 25.75 29.35 11.44
N GLU A 93 25.27 29.41 12.68
CA GLU A 93 25.37 30.63 13.53
C GLU A 93 26.79 30.98 13.89
N ALA A 94 27.62 29.97 14.24
CA ALA A 94 29.00 30.17 14.54
C ALA A 94 29.79 30.62 13.30
N PHE A 95 29.50 30.07 12.13
CA PHE A 95 30.12 30.47 10.86
C PHE A 95 29.55 31.78 10.29
N ALA A 96 28.34 32.20 10.62
CA ALA A 96 27.76 33.48 10.17
C ALA A 96 28.58 34.71 10.58
N GLN A 97 29.46 34.60 11.61
CA GLN A 97 30.38 35.65 12.04
C GLN A 97 31.75 35.59 11.36
N LEU A 98 31.97 34.61 10.48
CA LEU A 98 33.18 34.43 9.71
C LEU A 98 32.93 34.79 8.23
N PRO A 99 33.96 35.23 7.48
CA PRO A 99 33.78 35.55 6.07
C PRO A 99 33.77 34.32 5.15
N PHE A 100 33.62 33.10 5.69
CA PHE A 100 33.66 31.83 4.97
C PHE A 100 32.78 30.77 5.66
N ASP A 101 32.38 29.76 4.90
CA ASP A 101 31.58 28.64 5.36
C ASP A 101 32.43 27.45 5.82
N ALA A 102 31.83 26.53 6.57
CA ALA A 102 32.48 25.31 7.05
C ALA A 102 33.07 24.44 5.93
N GLY A 103 32.49 24.43 4.73
CA GLY A 103 32.98 23.69 3.58
C GLY A 103 34.38 24.12 3.07
N LEU A 104 34.82 25.31 3.40
CA LEU A 104 36.12 25.84 2.96
C LEU A 104 37.31 25.47 3.88
N LEU A 105 37.05 24.87 5.04
CA LEU A 105 38.10 24.52 6.02
C LEU A 105 39.11 23.49 5.49
N GLY A 106 38.78 22.70 4.49
CA GLY A 106 39.67 21.71 3.87
C GLY A 106 40.59 22.27 2.78
N ALA A 107 40.39 23.52 2.34
CA ALA A 107 41.10 24.11 1.21
C ALA A 107 41.78 25.45 1.63
N LEU A 108 42.98 25.38 2.16
CA LEU A 108 43.71 26.54 2.68
C LEU A 108 43.78 27.74 1.71
N PRO A 109 44.03 27.57 0.38
CA PRO A 109 44.03 28.69 -0.55
C PRO A 109 42.66 29.38 -0.69
N ASP A 110 41.56 28.61 -0.72
CA ASP A 110 40.20 29.14 -0.82
C ASP A 110 39.76 29.82 0.47
N LEU A 111 40.17 29.27 1.62
CA LEU A 111 39.95 29.87 2.93
C LEU A 111 40.61 31.26 3.01
N LEU A 112 41.91 31.35 2.66
CA LEU A 112 42.66 32.61 2.69
C LEU A 112 42.11 33.63 1.68
N LYS A 113 41.55 33.19 0.56
CA LYS A 113 40.91 34.05 -0.44
C LYS A 113 39.71 34.80 0.13
N GLN A 114 38.99 34.18 1.10
CA GLN A 114 37.84 34.79 1.76
C GLN A 114 38.19 35.65 2.97
N MET A 115 39.49 35.77 3.30
CA MET A 115 39.96 36.53 4.46
C MET A 115 40.79 37.78 4.09
N PRO A 116 40.40 38.60 3.10
CA PRO A 116 41.17 39.79 2.75
C PRO A 116 41.21 40.79 3.93
N GLY A 117 42.38 41.39 4.15
CA GLY A 117 42.60 42.33 5.23
C GLY A 117 42.94 41.69 6.59
N THR A 118 42.74 40.36 6.75
CA THR A 118 43.07 39.66 8.00
C THR A 118 44.58 39.60 8.17
N ARG A 119 45.09 39.95 9.36
CA ARG A 119 46.51 39.84 9.69
C ARG A 119 46.88 38.39 9.98
N VAL A 120 47.85 37.91 9.23
CA VAL A 120 48.36 36.53 9.34
C VAL A 120 49.88 36.52 9.37
N ARG A 121 50.45 35.49 10.00
CA ARG A 121 51.83 35.08 9.85
C ARG A 121 51.84 33.77 9.07
N VAL A 122 52.45 33.76 7.92
CA VAL A 122 52.49 32.60 7.03
C VAL A 122 53.91 32.15 6.85
N THR A 123 54.14 30.87 7.08
CA THR A 123 55.45 30.22 6.85
C THR A 123 55.27 29.14 5.79
N SER A 124 56.10 29.19 4.75
CA SER A 124 56.14 28.19 3.67
C SER A 124 57.47 28.20 2.96
N GLY A 125 58.05 27.06 2.62
CA GLY A 125 59.33 26.93 1.96
C GLY A 125 60.49 27.58 2.74
N GLY A 126 60.43 27.56 4.06
CA GLY A 126 61.45 28.17 4.95
C GLY A 126 61.37 29.70 5.03
N ARG A 127 60.44 30.38 4.40
CA ARG A 127 60.17 31.82 4.48
C ARG A 127 58.97 32.11 5.35
N THR A 128 59.10 33.11 6.22
CA THR A 128 57.98 33.60 7.04
C THR A 128 57.67 35.04 6.64
N ILE A 129 56.40 35.33 6.41
CA ILE A 129 55.89 36.67 6.10
C ILE A 129 54.74 36.98 7.06
N GLU A 130 54.73 38.22 7.57
CA GLU A 130 53.66 38.73 8.42
C GLU A 130 53.03 39.96 7.77
N GLY A 131 51.69 39.97 7.71
CA GLY A 131 50.97 41.09 7.12
C GLY A 131 49.49 40.78 6.91
N ALA A 132 48.82 41.68 6.20
CA ALA A 132 47.40 41.52 5.83
C ALA A 132 47.25 40.73 4.55
N VAL A 133 46.36 39.74 4.53
CA VAL A 133 46.01 38.96 3.34
C VAL A 133 45.41 39.89 2.28
N LEU A 134 45.94 39.87 1.06
CA LEU A 134 45.38 40.56 -0.09
C LEU A 134 44.53 39.60 -0.94
N GLY A 135 44.94 38.34 -1.06
CA GLY A 135 44.22 37.29 -1.80
C GLY A 135 45.14 36.15 -2.20
N THR A 136 44.54 35.11 -2.75
CA THR A 136 45.25 33.96 -3.30
C THR A 136 45.02 33.84 -4.81
N GLN A 137 46.03 33.39 -5.54
CA GLN A 137 45.93 33.08 -6.97
C GLN A 137 46.47 31.67 -7.21
N THR A 138 45.71 30.86 -7.93
CA THR A 138 46.17 29.54 -8.36
C THR A 138 46.57 29.64 -9.84
N VAL A 139 47.81 29.27 -10.15
CA VAL A 139 48.40 29.28 -11.48
C VAL A 139 48.86 27.86 -11.81
N GLU A 140 48.64 27.43 -13.03
CA GLU A 140 49.20 26.17 -13.51
C GLU A 140 50.73 26.33 -13.71
N SER A 141 51.51 25.58 -12.96
CA SER A 141 52.98 25.54 -13.06
C SER A 141 53.44 24.23 -13.69
N LYS A 142 54.23 24.31 -14.76
CA LYS A 142 54.87 23.12 -15.36
C LYS A 142 56.06 22.71 -14.52
N GLN A 143 56.05 21.50 -14.02
CA GLN A 143 57.16 20.86 -13.33
C GLN A 143 57.54 19.59 -14.09
N GLY A 144 58.49 19.69 -15.04
CA GLY A 144 58.78 18.65 -16.01
C GLY A 144 57.65 18.51 -17.03
N ASP A 145 57.18 17.28 -17.29
CA ASP A 145 56.06 17.00 -18.21
C ASP A 145 54.67 17.07 -17.53
N THR A 146 54.60 17.37 -16.24
CA THR A 146 53.34 17.42 -15.49
C THR A 146 52.97 18.87 -15.16
N THR A 147 51.73 19.26 -15.48
CA THR A 147 51.15 20.55 -15.07
C THR A 147 50.44 20.36 -13.72
N LEU A 148 50.90 21.07 -12.69
CA LEU A 148 50.34 21.03 -11.34
C LEU A 148 49.80 22.41 -10.96
N PRO A 149 48.61 22.49 -10.33
CA PRO A 149 48.07 23.74 -9.82
C PRO A 149 48.95 24.20 -8.64
N GLN A 150 49.44 25.42 -8.70
CA GLN A 150 50.24 26.05 -7.67
C GLN A 150 49.54 27.30 -7.15
N SER A 151 49.20 27.30 -5.87
CA SER A 151 48.56 28.46 -5.24
C SER A 151 49.63 29.39 -4.65
N THR A 152 49.45 30.69 -4.84
CA THR A 152 50.27 31.74 -4.25
C THR A 152 49.42 32.67 -3.43
N LEU A 153 49.90 33.08 -2.29
CA LEU A 153 49.30 34.07 -1.39
C LEU A 153 50.02 35.39 -1.52
N SER A 154 49.28 36.48 -1.67
CA SER A 154 49.79 37.86 -1.63
C SER A 154 49.45 38.48 -0.27
N VAL A 155 50.46 39.05 0.37
CA VAL A 155 50.34 39.65 1.72
C VAL A 155 50.93 41.07 1.68
N LEU A 156 50.17 42.03 2.23
CA LEU A 156 50.68 43.40 2.47
C LEU A 156 51.43 43.41 3.81
N THR A 157 52.75 43.54 3.77
CA THR A 157 53.57 43.55 4.97
C THR A 157 53.41 44.84 5.77
N THR A 158 53.90 44.87 7.02
CA THR A 158 53.91 46.05 7.88
C THR A 158 54.79 47.20 7.31
N GLU A 159 55.74 46.87 6.44
CA GLU A 159 56.55 47.81 5.69
C GLU A 159 55.93 48.38 4.42
N ARG A 160 54.57 48.09 4.20
CA ARG A 160 53.78 48.48 3.04
C ARG A 160 54.27 47.89 1.70
N ARG A 161 54.94 46.74 1.73
CA ARG A 161 55.31 45.97 0.54
C ARG A 161 54.33 44.85 0.30
N ILE A 162 54.15 44.50 -0.95
CA ILE A 162 53.38 43.32 -1.32
C ILE A 162 54.37 42.19 -1.56
N ASP A 163 54.35 41.21 -0.66
CA ASP A 163 55.16 40.02 -0.78
C ASP A 163 54.24 38.83 -1.18
N THR A 164 54.78 37.94 -1.99
CA THR A 164 54.07 36.71 -2.42
C THR A 164 54.77 35.47 -1.86
N LEU A 165 53.98 34.50 -1.43
CA LEU A 165 54.44 33.24 -0.89
C LEU A 165 53.73 32.09 -1.61
N ARG A 166 54.46 31.05 -1.98
CA ARG A 166 53.85 29.84 -2.55
C ARG A 166 53.26 29.00 -1.41
N LEU A 167 52.02 28.56 -1.59
CA LEU A 167 51.38 27.67 -0.63
C LEU A 167 51.71 26.22 -1.01
N GLY A 168 52.49 25.55 -0.20
CA GLY A 168 52.91 24.16 -0.32
C GLY A 168 52.37 23.29 0.81
N ALA A 169 52.74 22.02 0.82
CA ALA A 169 52.35 21.10 1.88
C ALA A 169 52.93 21.44 3.26
N ASP A 170 54.00 22.21 3.27
CA ASP A 170 54.69 22.70 4.47
C ASP A 170 54.17 24.06 4.95
N THR A 171 53.08 24.57 4.34
CA THR A 171 52.54 25.88 4.70
C THR A 171 51.85 25.83 6.06
N SER A 172 52.24 26.72 6.96
CA SER A 172 51.50 27.01 8.20
C SER A 172 51.03 28.46 8.22
N VAL A 173 49.80 28.65 8.72
CA VAL A 173 49.17 29.96 8.81
C VAL A 173 48.73 30.21 10.25
N GLU A 174 49.21 31.28 10.83
CA GLU A 174 48.78 31.79 12.14
C GLU A 174 47.95 33.06 11.92
N VAL A 175 46.69 33.06 12.40
CA VAL A 175 45.84 34.24 12.39
C VAL A 175 46.26 35.13 13.55
N LEU A 176 46.68 36.37 13.27
CA LEU A 176 47.17 37.31 14.29
C LEU A 176 46.06 38.22 14.83
N ASP A 177 44.93 38.28 14.17
CA ASP A 177 43.73 39.02 14.62
C ASP A 177 43.02 38.25 15.74
N ASP A 178 43.00 38.78 16.95
CA ASP A 178 42.43 38.12 18.13
C ASP A 178 40.92 37.84 17.98
N GLY A 179 40.17 38.80 17.43
CA GLY A 179 38.73 38.63 17.24
C GLY A 179 38.41 37.57 16.19
N MET A 180 39.23 37.49 15.12
CA MET A 180 39.06 36.43 14.11
C MET A 180 39.42 35.07 14.67
N ARG A 181 40.51 34.99 15.46
CA ARG A 181 40.98 33.75 16.09
C ARG A 181 39.95 33.17 17.07
N GLU A 182 39.31 34.02 17.89
CA GLU A 182 38.26 33.60 18.82
C GLU A 182 37.01 33.10 18.10
N ARG A 183 36.53 33.82 17.07
CA ARG A 183 35.43 33.39 16.24
C ARG A 183 35.70 32.07 15.51
N PHE A 184 36.93 31.92 14.99
CA PHE A 184 37.36 30.69 14.34
C PHE A 184 37.40 29.50 15.32
N ALA A 185 37.94 29.70 16.53
CA ALA A 185 37.93 28.66 17.57
C ALA A 185 36.53 28.26 17.98
N THR A 186 35.60 29.21 18.10
CA THR A 186 34.18 28.96 18.40
C THR A 186 33.53 28.17 17.29
N ALA A 187 33.78 28.51 16.02
CA ALA A 187 33.21 27.82 14.87
C ALA A 187 33.73 26.37 14.75
N VAL A 188 35.01 26.14 14.98
CA VAL A 188 35.61 24.81 14.99
C VAL A 188 35.08 23.96 16.15
N ALA A 189 34.91 24.57 17.34
CA ALA A 189 34.30 23.89 18.48
C ALA A 189 32.83 23.52 18.19
N ALA A 190 32.05 24.38 17.50
CA ALA A 190 30.71 24.09 17.06
C ALA A 190 30.65 22.90 16.05
N LEU A 191 31.63 22.80 15.13
CA LEU A 191 31.76 21.66 14.24
C LEU A 191 32.10 20.35 14.98
N ALA A 192 32.98 20.40 15.94
CA ALA A 192 33.34 19.24 16.75
C ALA A 192 32.12 18.72 17.55
N SER A 193 31.28 19.63 18.07
CA SER A 193 30.07 19.28 18.79
C SER A 193 28.95 18.82 17.85
N ALA A 194 28.84 19.34 16.63
CA ALA A 194 27.79 18.98 15.67
C ALA A 194 27.81 17.50 15.27
N GLY A 195 28.98 16.87 15.23
CA GLY A 195 29.14 15.43 15.00
C GLY A 195 28.63 14.55 16.15
N ALA A 196 28.67 15.07 17.39
CA ALA A 196 28.20 14.41 18.60
C ALA A 196 26.75 14.77 18.97
N ASP A 197 26.22 15.84 18.39
CA ASP A 197 25.00 16.53 18.85
C ASP A 197 23.70 15.93 18.23
N ARG A 198 23.54 14.61 18.43
CA ARG A 198 22.33 13.88 18.03
C ARG A 198 21.13 14.15 18.94
N TYR A 199 21.36 14.86 20.05
CA TYR A 199 20.36 15.15 21.07
C TYR A 199 20.19 16.66 21.26
N ARG A 200 19.00 17.07 21.68
CA ARG A 200 18.70 18.44 22.07
C ARG A 200 18.26 18.46 23.53
N ASN A 201 18.77 19.42 24.29
CA ASN A 201 18.34 19.63 25.66
C ASN A 201 17.15 20.57 25.66
N VAL A 202 16.03 20.09 26.19
CA VAL A 202 14.83 20.88 26.42
C VAL A 202 14.83 21.27 27.89
N ALA A 203 14.90 22.58 28.16
CA ALA A 203 14.85 23.13 29.51
C ALA A 203 13.46 23.69 29.79
N ILE A 204 12.82 23.17 30.83
CA ILE A 204 11.44 23.50 31.24
C ILE A 204 11.53 24.24 32.56
N ALA A 205 11.32 25.56 32.52
CA ALA A 205 11.32 26.41 33.71
C ALA A 205 9.93 26.38 34.36
N VAL A 206 9.90 26.06 35.64
CA VAL A 206 8.67 26.01 36.42
C VAL A 206 8.79 26.90 37.67
N LYS A 207 7.70 27.49 38.07
CA LYS A 207 7.59 28.34 39.25
C LYS A 207 6.57 27.74 40.22
N GLY A 208 6.93 27.65 41.48
CA GLY A 208 6.03 27.16 42.52
C GLY A 208 6.67 27.16 43.90
N SER A 209 5.95 26.71 44.91
CA SER A 209 6.43 26.66 46.29
C SER A 209 6.42 25.24 46.85
N GLY A 210 7.48 24.92 47.62
CA GLY A 210 7.63 23.62 48.30
C GLY A 210 7.91 22.44 47.36
N ALA A 211 8.16 21.27 47.98
CA ALA A 211 8.43 20.04 47.28
C ALA A 211 7.17 19.47 46.60
N ARG A 212 7.22 19.24 45.28
CA ARG A 212 6.11 18.74 44.47
C ARG A 212 6.57 17.82 43.36
N LYS A 213 5.67 16.97 42.89
CA LYS A 213 5.89 16.08 41.77
C LYS A 213 5.40 16.74 40.48
N LEU A 214 6.28 16.89 39.53
CA LEU A 214 6.01 17.38 38.18
C LEU A 214 5.92 16.18 37.23
N GLY A 215 4.86 16.14 36.43
CA GLY A 215 4.69 15.16 35.34
C GLY A 215 4.96 15.81 33.99
N LEU A 216 5.78 15.17 33.17
CA LEU A 216 6.00 15.53 31.77
C LEU A 216 5.46 14.39 30.89
N GLU A 217 4.70 14.76 29.87
CA GLU A 217 4.11 13.79 28.95
C GLU A 217 4.26 14.32 27.52
N TYR A 218 4.77 13.48 26.61
CA TYR A 218 4.89 13.83 25.20
C TYR A 218 4.79 12.59 24.32
N VAL A 219 4.48 12.80 23.04
CA VAL A 219 4.42 11.76 22.01
C VAL A 219 5.57 12.00 21.04
N SER A 220 6.30 10.95 20.70
CA SER A 220 7.37 10.99 19.71
C SER A 220 7.32 9.79 18.78
N ALA A 221 7.96 9.90 17.62
CA ALA A 221 8.16 8.76 16.73
C ALA A 221 8.94 7.65 17.46
N ALA A 222 8.51 6.41 17.27
CA ALA A 222 9.16 5.24 17.85
C ALA A 222 9.14 4.07 16.86
N PRO A 223 10.08 3.12 16.94
CA PRO A 223 9.99 1.88 16.20
C PRO A 223 8.68 1.16 16.51
N VAL A 224 8.05 0.62 15.47
CA VAL A 224 6.83 -0.19 15.61
C VAL A 224 7.18 -1.46 16.40
N TRP A 225 6.45 -1.74 17.47
CA TRP A 225 6.55 -3.04 18.10
C TRP A 225 5.87 -4.11 17.23
N LYS A 226 6.46 -5.31 17.17
CA LYS A 226 6.10 -6.36 16.23
C LYS A 226 5.55 -7.56 16.98
N PRO A 227 4.27 -7.93 16.80
CA PRO A 227 3.72 -9.15 17.38
C PRO A 227 4.18 -10.38 16.60
N ALA A 228 4.60 -11.41 17.32
CA ALA A 228 4.89 -12.74 16.80
C ALA A 228 4.15 -13.76 17.66
N PHE A 229 3.44 -14.68 17.02
CA PHE A 229 2.64 -15.70 17.71
C PHE A 229 3.25 -17.09 17.54
N ARG A 230 3.14 -17.91 18.56
CA ARG A 230 3.51 -19.31 18.56
C ARG A 230 2.30 -20.13 18.96
N LEU A 231 1.93 -21.09 18.14
CA LEU A 231 0.81 -22.00 18.39
C LEU A 231 1.33 -23.42 18.53
N VAL A 232 1.19 -24.00 19.68
CA VAL A 232 1.54 -25.41 19.92
C VAL A 232 0.24 -26.23 19.91
N LEU A 233 0.07 -27.07 18.89
CA LEU A 233 -1.11 -27.91 18.70
C LEU A 233 -0.92 -29.25 19.45
N ASP A 234 -1.91 -29.64 20.24
CA ASP A 234 -2.01 -30.97 20.85
C ASP A 234 -2.90 -31.92 20.03
N LYS A 235 -2.98 -33.17 20.42
CA LYS A 235 -3.86 -34.16 19.79
C LYS A 235 -5.33 -34.02 20.19
N ALA A 236 -5.63 -33.31 21.26
CA ALA A 236 -6.96 -33.22 21.83
C ALA A 236 -7.81 -32.06 21.25
N GLY A 237 -7.30 -31.35 20.24
CA GLY A 237 -7.98 -30.20 19.64
C GLY A 237 -7.87 -28.93 20.48
N LYS A 238 -6.93 -28.87 21.42
CA LYS A 238 -6.51 -27.70 22.15
C LYS A 238 -5.17 -27.21 21.64
N ALA A 239 -4.93 -25.94 21.79
CA ALA A 239 -3.63 -25.38 21.47
C ALA A 239 -3.23 -24.34 22.50
N ARG A 240 -1.95 -24.21 22.75
CA ARG A 240 -1.37 -23.12 23.53
C ARG A 240 -0.93 -22.03 22.58
N LEU A 241 -1.54 -20.86 22.68
CA LEU A 241 -1.19 -19.67 21.93
C LEU A 241 -0.33 -18.76 22.80
N GLN A 242 0.87 -18.43 22.32
CA GLN A 242 1.76 -17.46 22.92
C GLN A 242 1.95 -16.29 21.97
N GLY A 243 1.67 -15.06 22.44
CA GLY A 243 1.95 -13.82 21.73
C GLY A 243 3.20 -13.17 22.32
N TRP A 244 4.15 -12.83 21.47
CA TRP A 244 5.41 -12.17 21.81
C TRP A 244 5.49 -10.83 21.14
N ALA A 245 5.87 -9.80 21.88
CA ALA A 245 6.13 -8.46 21.38
C ALA A 245 7.63 -8.25 21.23
N VAL A 246 8.09 -7.96 20.02
CA VAL A 246 9.46 -7.54 19.75
C VAL A 246 9.47 -6.02 19.64
N LEU A 247 10.21 -5.36 20.50
CA LEU A 247 10.28 -3.91 20.62
C LEU A 247 11.74 -3.44 20.73
N GLU A 248 11.98 -2.18 20.43
CA GLU A 248 13.30 -1.56 20.45
C GLU A 248 13.24 -0.24 21.24
N ASN A 249 14.24 0.00 22.07
CA ASN A 249 14.40 1.27 22.77
C ASN A 249 15.13 2.29 21.89
N ALA A 250 14.39 3.15 21.22
CA ALA A 250 14.91 4.26 20.42
C ALA A 250 14.71 5.64 21.07
N THR A 251 14.42 5.70 22.38
CA THR A 251 14.20 6.98 23.10
C THR A 251 15.47 7.78 23.35
N GLY A 252 16.64 7.17 23.12
CA GLY A 252 17.93 7.80 23.35
C GLY A 252 18.45 7.68 24.78
N GLU A 253 17.65 7.19 25.72
CA GLU A 253 17.97 6.96 27.12
C GLU A 253 17.75 5.50 27.50
N ASP A 254 18.42 5.04 28.55
CA ASP A 254 18.18 3.72 29.10
C ASP A 254 16.84 3.70 29.85
N TRP A 255 16.04 2.68 29.61
CA TRP A 255 14.84 2.42 30.41
C TRP A 255 15.26 1.71 31.68
N ASN A 256 15.00 2.31 32.81
CA ASN A 256 15.30 1.74 34.12
C ASN A 256 14.00 1.55 34.89
N ASN A 257 13.52 0.32 35.00
CA ASN A 257 12.30 -0.01 35.74
C ASN A 257 11.06 0.76 35.21
N VAL A 258 10.90 0.81 33.89
CA VAL A 258 9.85 1.57 33.19
C VAL A 258 8.55 0.75 33.12
N ASP A 259 7.43 1.38 33.47
CA ASP A 259 6.08 0.83 33.28
C ASP A 259 5.74 0.85 31.77
N LEU A 260 5.61 -0.34 31.16
CA LEU A 260 5.44 -0.49 29.72
C LEU A 260 4.04 -0.95 29.35
N THR A 261 3.40 -0.21 28.47
CA THR A 261 2.13 -0.56 27.83
C THR A 261 2.32 -0.65 26.33
N LEU A 262 1.82 -1.73 25.71
CA LEU A 262 1.79 -1.92 24.27
C LEU A 262 0.36 -1.68 23.77
N THR A 263 0.19 -0.92 22.71
CA THR A 263 -1.13 -0.73 22.09
C THR A 263 -1.12 -1.11 20.61
N SER A 264 -2.13 -1.88 20.20
CA SER A 264 -2.29 -2.32 18.81
C SER A 264 -2.95 -1.26 17.91
N GLY A 265 -3.34 -0.12 18.45
CA GLY A 265 -3.96 0.96 17.68
C GLY A 265 -2.94 1.72 16.86
N ALA A 266 -3.37 2.21 15.71
CA ALA A 266 -2.61 3.12 14.87
C ALA A 266 -3.30 4.51 14.90
N PRO A 267 -3.01 5.35 15.92
CA PRO A 267 -3.59 6.69 16.00
C PRO A 267 -3.12 7.52 14.79
N VAL A 268 -3.98 8.38 14.28
CA VAL A 268 -3.57 9.34 13.26
C VAL A 268 -2.58 10.32 13.88
N THR A 269 -1.37 10.38 13.33
CA THR A 269 -0.33 11.30 13.77
C THR A 269 0.06 12.22 12.62
N LEU A 270 0.17 13.50 12.91
CA LEU A 270 0.63 14.51 11.97
C LEU A 270 2.00 15.02 12.42
N SER A 271 2.95 15.15 11.51
CA SER A 271 4.24 15.79 11.77
C SER A 271 4.25 17.22 11.23
N GLN A 272 4.90 18.12 11.95
CA GLN A 272 5.11 19.49 11.53
C GLN A 272 6.50 19.91 12.00
N LYS A 273 7.27 20.50 11.11
CA LYS A 273 8.61 20.98 11.43
C LYS A 273 8.54 22.30 12.21
N LEU A 274 8.37 22.20 13.53
CA LEU A 274 8.24 23.34 14.43
C LEU A 274 9.59 23.92 14.83
N TYR A 275 10.64 23.12 14.75
CA TYR A 275 11.99 23.49 15.13
C TYR A 275 12.74 24.21 14.01
N ASP A 276 12.39 23.99 12.75
CA ASP A 276 12.99 24.64 11.59
C ASP A 276 12.63 26.14 11.54
N ARG A 277 13.54 26.94 11.01
CA ARG A 277 13.32 28.37 10.79
C ARG A 277 12.64 28.60 9.44
N TYR A 278 11.52 29.31 9.45
CA TYR A 278 10.81 29.72 8.24
C TYR A 278 10.93 31.24 8.05
N TRP A 279 11.56 31.62 6.94
CA TRP A 279 11.67 33.02 6.54
C TRP A 279 10.63 33.32 5.45
N ARG A 280 9.87 34.37 5.64
CA ARG A 280 8.99 34.89 4.60
C ARG A 280 9.70 36.01 3.86
N GLU A 281 9.81 35.89 2.54
CA GLU A 281 10.29 37.00 1.70
C GLU A 281 9.35 38.19 1.85
N ARG A 282 9.94 39.36 2.07
CA ARG A 282 9.22 40.62 2.11
C ARG A 282 9.33 41.26 0.73
N PRO A 283 8.22 41.79 0.17
CA PRO A 283 8.31 42.53 -1.09
C PRO A 283 9.17 43.79 -0.86
N ASP A 284 10.20 43.96 -1.68
CA ASP A 284 10.99 45.19 -1.71
C ASP A 284 10.18 46.31 -2.33
N LEU A 285 9.96 47.36 -1.58
CA LEU A 285 9.45 48.62 -2.11
C LEU A 285 10.62 49.40 -2.66
N PRO A 286 10.65 49.74 -3.97
CA PRO A 286 11.72 50.52 -4.54
C PRO A 286 11.75 51.92 -3.84
N VAL A 287 12.95 52.35 -3.48
CA VAL A 287 13.15 53.72 -3.00
C VAL A 287 12.92 54.66 -4.18
N VAL A 288 11.78 55.32 -4.22
CA VAL A 288 11.49 56.33 -5.20
C VAL A 288 12.27 57.58 -4.79
N ALA A 289 13.46 57.77 -5.32
CA ALA A 289 14.14 59.07 -5.32
C ALA A 289 13.24 60.02 -6.13
N GLY A 290 12.81 61.10 -5.52
CA GLY A 290 11.79 62.02 -6.00
C GLY A 290 11.76 62.19 -7.52
N ALA A 291 10.61 61.89 -8.12
CA ALA A 291 10.40 62.12 -9.54
C ALA A 291 10.54 63.62 -9.79
N ALA A 292 11.52 63.98 -10.63
CA ALA A 292 11.53 65.34 -11.20
C ALA A 292 10.24 65.49 -11.98
N ASP A 293 9.42 66.47 -11.63
CA ASP A 293 8.20 66.83 -12.36
C ASP A 293 8.57 67.06 -13.81
N ARG A 294 8.26 66.12 -14.65
CA ARG A 294 8.30 66.35 -16.13
C ARG A 294 7.07 67.21 -16.46
N PRO A 295 7.26 68.33 -17.17
CA PRO A 295 6.12 69.11 -17.63
C PRO A 295 5.27 68.22 -18.52
N ARG A 296 3.96 68.21 -18.26
CA ARG A 296 2.98 67.48 -19.05
C ARG A 296 2.94 68.11 -20.44
N THR A 297 3.31 67.37 -21.47
CA THR A 297 2.96 67.71 -22.87
C THR A 297 1.48 67.43 -23.04
N ASP A 298 0.76 68.43 -23.63
CA ASP A 298 -0.65 68.34 -23.97
C ASP A 298 -0.88 67.21 -24.97
N GLU A 299 -1.58 66.16 -24.59
CA GLU A 299 -1.96 65.06 -25.46
C GLU A 299 -3.32 65.38 -26.09
N ALA A 300 -3.24 65.85 -27.32
CA ALA A 300 -4.43 65.90 -28.17
C ALA A 300 -4.95 64.48 -28.41
N ALA A 301 -6.25 64.32 -28.21
CA ALA A 301 -7.07 63.11 -28.28
C ALA A 301 -6.44 61.90 -28.98
N ALA A 302 -6.00 60.91 -28.23
CA ALA A 302 -5.61 59.63 -28.77
C ALA A 302 -6.82 58.70 -28.88
N PHE A 303 -6.99 58.13 -30.05
CA PHE A 303 -7.98 57.11 -30.36
C PHE A 303 -7.88 55.93 -29.39
N GLU A 304 -9.04 55.51 -28.89
CA GLU A 304 -9.23 54.34 -28.06
C GLU A 304 -8.66 53.08 -28.73
N ALA A 305 -7.54 52.58 -28.23
CA ALA A 305 -6.95 51.33 -28.73
C ALA A 305 -7.77 50.17 -28.19
N ALA A 306 -8.21 49.30 -29.10
CA ALA A 306 -8.93 48.06 -28.78
C ALA A 306 -8.18 47.17 -27.74
N PRO A 307 -8.89 46.49 -26.85
CA PRO A 307 -8.27 45.63 -25.86
C PRO A 307 -7.51 44.46 -26.53
N PRO A 308 -6.36 44.05 -25.98
CA PRO A 308 -5.58 42.96 -26.55
C PRO A 308 -6.37 41.61 -26.42
N PRO A 309 -6.22 40.71 -27.40
CA PRO A 309 -6.91 39.42 -27.38
C PRO A 309 -6.45 38.59 -26.19
N PRO A 310 -7.33 37.71 -25.63
CA PRO A 310 -7.00 36.89 -24.48
C PRO A 310 -5.87 35.91 -24.82
N GLN A 311 -4.84 35.93 -24.00
CA GLN A 311 -3.75 34.96 -24.10
C GLN A 311 -4.27 33.54 -23.80
N ALA A 312 -4.19 32.68 -24.80
CA ALA A 312 -4.44 31.27 -24.65
C ALA A 312 -3.37 30.65 -23.72
N TYR A 313 -3.82 30.14 -22.59
CA TYR A 313 -2.97 29.32 -21.75
C TYR A 313 -2.56 28.05 -22.52
N ALA A 314 -1.31 27.98 -22.93
CA ALA A 314 -0.71 26.77 -23.45
C ALA A 314 -0.64 25.73 -22.31
N LYS A 315 -1.41 24.66 -22.43
CA LYS A 315 -1.24 23.46 -21.60
C LYS A 315 0.12 22.85 -21.90
N ALA A 316 1.03 22.95 -20.95
CA ALA A 316 2.28 22.21 -20.99
C ALA A 316 1.98 20.72 -20.75
N ASP A 317 2.08 19.95 -21.82
CA ASP A 317 2.06 18.49 -21.81
C ASP A 317 3.35 17.99 -21.17
N GLN A 318 3.33 17.71 -19.87
CA GLN A 318 4.41 17.02 -19.19
C GLN A 318 4.34 15.53 -19.54
N ARG A 319 4.98 15.15 -20.64
CA ARG A 319 5.34 13.75 -20.87
C ARG A 319 6.43 13.36 -19.87
N LEU A 320 6.03 12.63 -18.83
CA LEU A 320 6.93 11.91 -17.94
C LEU A 320 7.74 10.89 -18.77
N ARG A 321 8.98 11.21 -19.04
CA ARG A 321 9.96 10.22 -19.50
C ARG A 321 10.33 9.35 -18.29
N MET A 322 9.85 8.11 -18.29
CA MET A 322 10.37 7.06 -17.41
C MET A 322 11.83 6.79 -17.77
N ALA A 323 12.73 7.09 -16.85
CA ALA A 323 14.10 6.62 -16.90
C ALA A 323 14.15 5.12 -16.53
N PRO A 324 14.98 4.31 -17.21
CA PRO A 324 15.13 2.90 -16.85
C PRO A 324 15.82 2.77 -15.48
N ARG A 325 15.23 1.94 -14.61
CA ARG A 325 15.85 1.55 -13.34
C ARG A 325 17.12 0.73 -13.62
N PRO A 326 18.24 1.00 -12.94
CA PRO A 326 19.38 0.10 -12.98
C PRO A 326 19.06 -1.18 -12.20
N SER A 327 19.41 -2.32 -12.82
CA SER A 327 19.33 -3.65 -12.22
C SER A 327 20.25 -3.73 -11.00
N ALA A 328 19.71 -4.20 -9.88
CA ALA A 328 20.49 -4.49 -8.68
C ALA A 328 21.44 -5.68 -8.93
N PRO A 329 22.67 -5.65 -8.42
CA PRO A 329 23.54 -6.80 -8.50
C PRO A 329 23.05 -7.92 -7.56
N MET A 330 23.08 -9.15 -8.08
CA MET A 330 22.80 -10.38 -7.35
C MET A 330 23.80 -10.53 -6.19
N ALA A 331 23.28 -10.67 -4.97
CA ALA A 331 24.07 -11.03 -3.80
C ALA A 331 24.57 -12.48 -3.90
N PRO A 332 25.76 -12.80 -3.42
CA PRO A 332 26.26 -14.17 -3.40
C PRO A 332 25.49 -15.01 -2.37
N ALA A 333 25.28 -16.28 -2.74
CA ALA A 333 24.60 -17.27 -1.92
C ALA A 333 25.30 -17.45 -0.56
N ALA A 334 24.52 -17.40 0.51
CA ALA A 334 24.99 -17.72 1.86
C ALA A 334 25.26 -19.21 2.00
N PRO A 335 26.27 -19.62 2.77
CA PRO A 335 26.56 -21.03 3.04
C PRO A 335 25.47 -21.65 3.90
N ALA A 336 25.20 -22.94 3.66
CA ALA A 336 24.20 -23.73 4.39
C ALA A 336 24.51 -23.79 5.90
N PRO A 337 23.50 -23.68 6.78
CA PRO A 337 23.71 -23.84 8.20
C PRO A 337 23.99 -25.30 8.56
N LEU A 338 25.00 -25.50 9.38
CA LEU A 338 25.33 -26.77 10.03
C LEU A 338 24.17 -27.17 10.95
N ALA A 339 23.80 -28.46 10.91
CA ALA A 339 22.78 -29.04 11.76
C ALA A 339 23.18 -28.94 13.23
N GLU A 340 22.36 -28.25 14.04
CA GLU A 340 22.48 -28.26 15.49
C GLU A 340 21.82 -29.51 16.08
N PRO A 341 22.34 -30.06 17.18
CA PRO A 341 21.78 -31.24 17.82
C PRO A 341 20.45 -30.93 18.50
N SER A 342 19.50 -31.83 18.33
CA SER A 342 18.19 -31.80 18.99
C SER A 342 18.33 -31.78 20.52
N GLY A 343 18.28 -30.57 21.09
CA GLY A 343 18.13 -30.37 22.52
C GLY A 343 16.66 -30.58 22.92
N ALA A 344 16.41 -31.48 23.84
CA ALA A 344 15.10 -31.67 24.44
C ALA A 344 14.60 -30.34 25.02
N MET A 345 13.40 -29.92 24.61
CA MET A 345 12.72 -28.72 25.10
C MET A 345 12.55 -28.83 26.61
N ALA A 346 13.17 -27.91 27.34
CA ALA A 346 12.96 -27.77 28.77
C ALA A 346 11.47 -27.47 29.07
N PRO A 347 10.88 -27.95 30.20
CA PRO A 347 9.51 -27.66 30.55
C PRO A 347 9.34 -26.13 30.71
N ILE A 348 8.34 -25.58 30.03
CA ILE A 348 7.99 -24.17 30.08
C ILE A 348 7.58 -23.83 31.50
N ALA A 349 8.32 -22.93 32.14
CA ALA A 349 8.09 -22.49 33.51
C ALA A 349 6.65 -22.00 33.73
N GLY A 350 6.10 -22.31 34.91
CA GLY A 350 4.72 -22.05 35.28
C GLY A 350 4.27 -20.60 35.15
N ALA A 351 2.96 -20.43 35.09
CA ALA A 351 2.23 -19.19 34.88
C ALA A 351 2.73 -18.04 35.76
N SER A 352 3.46 -17.11 35.17
CA SER A 352 3.64 -15.77 35.70
C SER A 352 2.36 -14.98 35.44
N GLU A 353 1.97 -14.05 36.32
CA GLU A 353 0.89 -13.10 36.09
C GLU A 353 1.00 -12.53 34.67
N GLY A 354 0.00 -12.84 33.83
CA GLY A 354 -0.02 -12.39 32.43
C GLY A 354 -0.34 -10.92 32.34
N PRO A 355 0.00 -10.27 31.19
CA PRO A 355 -0.37 -8.90 30.90
C PRO A 355 -1.88 -8.69 31.00
N VAL A 356 -2.30 -7.56 31.56
CA VAL A 356 -3.71 -7.14 31.58
C VAL A 356 -4.04 -6.44 30.28
N ALA A 357 -4.96 -7.01 29.50
CA ALA A 357 -5.44 -6.42 28.28
C ALA A 357 -6.68 -5.56 28.52
N GLN A 358 -6.73 -4.37 27.90
CA GLN A 358 -7.89 -3.49 27.90
C GLN A 358 -8.26 -3.14 26.46
N GLU A 359 -9.50 -3.40 26.09
CA GLU A 359 -10.04 -2.99 24.78
C GLU A 359 -10.67 -1.60 24.87
N ASN A 360 -10.28 -0.73 23.96
CA ASN A 360 -10.89 0.56 23.71
C ASN A 360 -11.59 0.54 22.34
N LEU A 361 -12.35 1.58 22.00
CA LEU A 361 -13.10 1.67 20.74
C LEU A 361 -12.24 1.48 19.47
N VAL A 362 -10.95 1.79 19.53
CA VAL A 362 -10.04 1.81 18.35
C VAL A 362 -8.75 1.02 18.56
N SER A 363 -8.48 0.49 19.75
CA SER A 363 -7.21 -0.17 20.07
C SER A 363 -7.32 -1.13 21.24
N VAL A 364 -6.43 -2.09 21.28
CA VAL A 364 -6.21 -2.97 22.43
C VAL A 364 -4.89 -2.60 23.09
N SER A 365 -4.91 -2.39 24.40
CA SER A 365 -3.73 -2.09 25.20
C SER A 365 -3.36 -3.29 26.07
N PHE A 366 -2.08 -3.65 26.06
CA PHE A 366 -1.48 -4.71 26.85
C PHE A 366 -0.53 -4.08 27.87
N HIS A 367 -0.97 -3.97 29.11
CA HIS A 367 -0.13 -3.48 30.19
C HIS A 367 0.73 -4.63 30.73
N LEU A 368 2.05 -4.45 30.76
CA LEU A 368 2.98 -5.46 31.25
C LEU A 368 3.01 -5.44 32.80
N PRO A 369 2.88 -6.58 33.46
CA PRO A 369 2.76 -6.64 34.94
C PRO A 369 4.06 -6.32 35.67
N ARG A 370 5.20 -6.34 34.97
CA ARG A 370 6.52 -6.05 35.52
C ARG A 370 7.17 -4.92 34.78
N PRO A 371 7.75 -3.96 35.49
CA PRO A 371 8.54 -2.90 34.86
C PRO A 371 9.71 -3.44 34.04
N VAL A 372 10.06 -2.73 32.98
CA VAL A 372 11.07 -3.13 32.00
C VAL A 372 12.33 -2.30 32.16
N THR A 373 13.46 -2.98 32.17
CA THR A 373 14.79 -2.37 32.06
C THR A 373 15.38 -2.74 30.70
N LEU A 374 15.67 -1.73 29.87
CA LEU A 374 16.17 -1.94 28.52
C LEU A 374 17.13 -0.82 28.13
N PRO A 375 18.42 -1.10 27.96
CA PRO A 375 19.39 -0.11 27.48
C PRO A 375 19.00 0.49 26.13
N ARG A 376 19.40 1.73 25.88
CA ARG A 376 19.18 2.43 24.61
C ARG A 376 19.75 1.64 23.42
N GLY A 377 19.01 1.61 22.31
CA GLY A 377 19.40 0.91 21.09
C GLY A 377 19.32 -0.61 21.16
N GLN A 378 18.80 -1.19 22.25
CA GLN A 378 18.60 -2.64 22.38
C GLN A 378 17.19 -3.05 22.03
N THR A 379 17.08 -4.31 21.56
CA THR A 379 15.81 -4.97 21.24
C THR A 379 15.44 -5.93 22.36
N LEU A 380 14.15 -6.01 22.69
CA LEU A 380 13.60 -6.87 23.70
C LEU A 380 12.41 -7.66 23.13
N SER A 381 12.31 -8.95 23.48
CA SER A 381 11.17 -9.79 23.17
C SER A 381 10.48 -10.21 24.46
N LEU A 382 9.20 -9.86 24.59
CA LEU A 382 8.40 -10.10 25.80
C LEU A 382 7.12 -10.86 25.46
N PRO A 383 6.69 -11.83 26.29
CA PRO A 383 5.37 -12.44 26.15
C PRO A 383 4.29 -11.44 26.59
N PHE A 384 3.27 -11.23 25.72
CA PHE A 384 2.12 -10.39 26.03
C PHE A 384 0.78 -11.16 26.02
N ILE A 385 0.79 -12.41 25.54
CA ILE A 385 -0.32 -13.36 25.61
C ILE A 385 0.25 -14.75 25.88
N ASP A 386 -0.39 -15.50 26.74
CA ASP A 386 -0.18 -16.95 26.95
C ASP A 386 -1.50 -17.57 27.37
N ALA A 387 -2.17 -18.26 26.45
CA ALA A 387 -3.52 -18.78 26.68
C ALA A 387 -3.73 -20.15 26.01
N GLU A 388 -4.54 -21.00 26.62
CA GLU A 388 -5.12 -22.15 25.92
C GLU A 388 -6.30 -21.69 25.06
N VAL A 389 -6.30 -22.10 23.80
CA VAL A 389 -7.30 -21.69 22.80
C VAL A 389 -7.83 -22.91 22.04
N PRO A 390 -9.11 -22.92 21.66
CA PRO A 390 -9.64 -23.95 20.78
C PRO A 390 -8.99 -23.83 19.39
N ALA A 391 -8.51 -24.97 18.87
CA ALA A 391 -7.86 -25.03 17.57
C ALA A 391 -8.18 -26.36 16.87
N GLU A 392 -8.67 -26.30 15.64
CA GLU A 392 -9.00 -27.47 14.84
C GLU A 392 -8.06 -27.58 13.64
N ARG A 393 -7.44 -28.74 13.45
CA ARG A 393 -6.60 -29.03 12.26
C ARG A 393 -7.48 -29.31 11.06
N LEU A 394 -7.21 -28.67 9.96
CA LEU A 394 -7.95 -28.78 8.70
C LEU A 394 -7.00 -28.91 7.51
N ALA A 395 -7.52 -29.49 6.43
CA ALA A 395 -6.90 -29.40 5.10
C ALA A 395 -7.81 -28.55 4.21
N VAL A 396 -7.32 -27.42 3.73
CA VAL A 396 -8.12 -26.44 2.98
C VAL A 396 -7.78 -26.53 1.51
N TYR A 397 -8.78 -26.76 0.69
CA TYR A 397 -8.64 -26.83 -0.76
C TYR A 397 -9.31 -25.63 -1.43
N GLN A 398 -8.54 -24.96 -2.27
CA GLN A 398 -8.96 -23.82 -3.07
C GLN A 398 -8.82 -24.16 -4.55
N PRO A 399 -9.92 -24.42 -5.27
CA PRO A 399 -9.87 -24.84 -6.68
C PRO A 399 -9.16 -23.84 -7.60
N GLU A 400 -9.24 -22.54 -7.29
CA GLU A 400 -8.67 -21.45 -8.09
C GLU A 400 -7.15 -21.47 -8.13
N THR A 401 -6.50 -22.09 -7.15
CA THR A 401 -5.04 -22.19 -7.12
C THR A 401 -4.47 -23.14 -8.17
N GLY A 402 -5.31 -23.97 -8.78
CA GLY A 402 -4.90 -25.03 -9.71
C GLY A 402 -4.11 -26.17 -9.05
N SER A 403 -3.88 -26.11 -7.74
CA SER A 403 -3.24 -27.20 -6.99
C SER A 403 -4.22 -28.34 -6.78
N ARG A 404 -3.74 -29.58 -6.89
CA ARG A 404 -4.51 -30.76 -6.47
C ARG A 404 -4.31 -31.12 -5.00
N TYR A 405 -3.42 -30.44 -4.31
CA TYR A 405 -3.12 -30.67 -2.90
C TYR A 405 -3.72 -29.57 -2.06
N PRO A 406 -4.47 -29.91 -0.99
CA PRO A 406 -4.94 -28.91 -0.04
C PRO A 406 -3.79 -28.34 0.80
N VAL A 407 -4.04 -27.23 1.44
CA VAL A 407 -3.10 -26.62 2.40
C VAL A 407 -3.51 -27.03 3.80
N SER A 408 -2.55 -27.52 4.59
CA SER A 408 -2.73 -27.73 6.03
C SER A 408 -2.98 -26.40 6.72
N ALA A 409 -4.00 -26.34 7.52
CA ALA A 409 -4.44 -25.15 8.23
C ALA A 409 -4.92 -25.47 9.63
N VAL A 410 -5.05 -24.43 10.42
CA VAL A 410 -5.72 -24.49 11.73
C VAL A 410 -6.84 -23.47 11.78
N MET A 411 -8.03 -23.90 12.19
CA MET A 411 -9.10 -23.00 12.59
C MET A 411 -8.85 -22.61 14.03
N LEU A 412 -8.41 -21.37 14.24
CA LEU A 412 -8.07 -20.81 15.55
C LEU A 412 -9.22 -19.95 16.04
N LYS A 413 -9.74 -20.24 17.24
CA LYS A 413 -10.70 -19.38 17.95
C LYS A 413 -9.96 -18.57 19.01
N ASN A 414 -10.14 -17.25 18.99
CA ASN A 414 -9.52 -16.38 19.98
C ASN A 414 -10.28 -16.46 21.33
N ALA A 415 -9.76 -17.21 22.25
CA ALA A 415 -10.23 -17.31 23.64
C ALA A 415 -9.24 -16.67 24.62
N SER A 416 -8.31 -15.82 24.17
CA SER A 416 -7.27 -15.20 24.99
C SER A 416 -7.75 -14.05 25.88
N GLY A 417 -9.00 -13.60 25.70
CA GLY A 417 -9.56 -12.47 26.45
C GLY A 417 -9.23 -11.09 25.88
N ALA A 418 -8.43 -11.00 24.81
CA ALA A 418 -8.09 -9.76 24.12
C ALA A 418 -8.04 -9.97 22.61
N SER A 419 -8.36 -8.94 21.83
CA SER A 419 -8.19 -8.99 20.38
C SER A 419 -6.71 -9.10 20.00
N LEU A 420 -6.38 -10.07 19.14
CA LEU A 420 -5.02 -10.32 18.68
C LEU A 420 -4.68 -9.37 17.52
N PRO A 421 -3.57 -8.62 17.59
CA PRO A 421 -3.09 -7.83 16.45
C PRO A 421 -2.56 -8.72 15.32
N THR A 422 -2.47 -8.17 14.11
CA THR A 422 -1.89 -8.85 12.96
C THR A 422 -0.43 -9.23 13.24
N GLY A 423 -0.04 -10.47 12.90
CA GLY A 423 1.33 -10.94 13.07
C GLY A 423 1.62 -12.25 12.35
N ILE A 424 2.84 -12.76 12.51
CA ILE A 424 3.23 -14.09 12.04
C ILE A 424 2.87 -15.09 13.11
N LEU A 425 2.22 -16.20 12.72
CA LEU A 425 1.87 -17.33 13.56
C LEU A 425 2.76 -18.52 13.19
N THR A 426 3.74 -18.82 14.01
CA THR A 426 4.56 -20.04 13.87
C THR A 426 3.84 -21.20 14.53
N VAL A 427 3.55 -22.24 13.76
CA VAL A 427 2.79 -23.41 14.22
C VAL A 427 3.73 -24.56 14.54
N TYR A 428 3.55 -25.12 15.72
CA TYR A 428 4.24 -26.30 16.19
C TYR A 428 3.24 -27.41 16.48
N ASP A 429 3.61 -28.61 16.16
CA ASP A 429 2.97 -29.82 16.63
C ASP A 429 3.71 -30.32 17.88
N ALA A 430 3.00 -30.71 18.93
CA ALA A 430 3.60 -31.10 20.19
C ALA A 430 4.56 -32.33 20.08
N GLU A 431 4.39 -33.16 19.03
CA GLU A 431 5.20 -34.36 18.84
C GLU A 431 6.27 -34.18 17.75
N THR A 432 5.92 -33.53 16.63
CA THR A 432 6.80 -33.42 15.48
C THR A 432 7.56 -32.10 15.39
N GLY A 433 7.24 -31.15 16.28
CA GLY A 433 7.90 -29.85 16.33
C GLY A 433 7.35 -28.84 15.32
N PHE A 434 8.21 -28.05 14.68
CA PHE A 434 7.83 -26.99 13.72
C PHE A 434 7.15 -27.59 12.48
N VAL A 435 5.97 -27.06 12.13
CA VAL A 435 5.18 -27.51 10.97
C VAL A 435 4.96 -26.43 9.91
N GLY A 436 5.19 -25.16 10.23
CA GLY A 436 5.13 -24.07 9.27
C GLY A 436 4.71 -22.74 9.89
N ASP A 437 4.75 -21.68 9.09
CA ASP A 437 4.31 -20.34 9.45
C ASP A 437 3.03 -19.97 8.69
N ALA A 438 2.16 -19.23 9.39
CA ALA A 438 0.94 -18.67 8.85
C ALA A 438 0.87 -17.16 9.11
N GLN A 439 0.13 -16.44 8.31
CA GLN A 439 -0.22 -15.06 8.60
C GLN A 439 -1.49 -15.06 9.46
N LEU A 440 -1.43 -14.44 10.64
CA LEU A 440 -2.58 -14.18 11.48
C LEU A 440 -3.05 -12.73 11.26
N PRO A 441 -4.18 -12.50 10.58
CA PRO A 441 -4.79 -11.18 10.55
C PRO A 441 -5.33 -10.81 11.93
N THR A 442 -5.72 -9.56 12.15
CA THR A 442 -6.39 -9.16 13.39
C THR A 442 -7.53 -10.11 13.72
N LEU A 443 -7.52 -10.63 14.93
CA LEU A 443 -8.49 -11.63 15.41
C LEU A 443 -9.18 -11.13 16.68
N PRO A 444 -10.39 -10.57 16.58
CA PRO A 444 -11.17 -10.12 17.74
C PRO A 444 -11.47 -11.24 18.73
N VAL A 445 -11.82 -10.85 19.94
CA VAL A 445 -12.22 -11.80 21.01
C VAL A 445 -13.40 -12.64 20.56
N ASN A 446 -13.36 -13.94 20.81
CA ASN A 446 -14.36 -14.96 20.44
C ASN A 446 -14.55 -15.22 18.95
N GLU A 447 -13.89 -14.46 18.06
CA GLU A 447 -13.88 -14.77 16.64
C GLU A 447 -12.94 -15.93 16.30
N GLN A 448 -13.12 -16.48 15.10
CA GLN A 448 -12.28 -17.56 14.60
C GLN A 448 -11.73 -17.23 13.21
N ARG A 449 -10.50 -17.66 12.97
CA ARG A 449 -9.81 -17.48 11.68
C ARG A 449 -9.09 -18.75 11.28
N LEU A 450 -9.05 -18.95 9.99
CA LEU A 450 -8.28 -20.00 9.36
C LEU A 450 -6.86 -19.51 9.10
N ALA A 451 -5.87 -20.24 9.60
CA ALA A 451 -4.46 -19.96 9.38
C ALA A 451 -3.80 -21.15 8.64
N SER A 452 -3.39 -20.93 7.40
CA SER A 452 -2.78 -21.95 6.54
C SER A 452 -1.25 -21.87 6.61
N PHE A 453 -0.56 -23.01 6.72
CA PHE A 453 0.89 -23.03 7.00
C PHE A 453 1.72 -24.01 6.15
N ALA A 454 1.13 -25.02 5.52
CA ALA A 454 1.87 -26.00 4.71
C ALA A 454 0.99 -26.69 3.67
N ALA A 455 1.54 -27.21 2.59
CA ALA A 455 0.80 -28.06 1.64
C ALA A 455 0.71 -29.50 2.17
N ASP A 456 -0.51 -30.06 2.28
CA ASP A 456 -0.71 -31.49 2.59
C ASP A 456 -0.66 -32.33 1.31
N ARG A 457 0.54 -32.79 0.95
CA ARG A 457 0.75 -33.61 -0.26
C ARG A 457 0.26 -35.05 -0.13
N LYS A 458 -0.22 -35.46 1.04
CA LYS A 458 -0.77 -36.79 1.29
C LYS A 458 -2.26 -36.89 0.92
N VAL A 459 -2.94 -35.75 0.76
CA VAL A 459 -4.33 -35.66 0.31
C VAL A 459 -4.33 -35.14 -1.13
N GLU A 460 -5.05 -35.82 -2.03
CA GLU A 460 -5.20 -35.40 -3.42
C GLU A 460 -6.68 -35.10 -3.71
N ILE A 461 -6.96 -33.96 -4.33
CA ILE A 461 -8.31 -33.53 -4.67
C ILE A 461 -8.38 -33.21 -6.15
N SER A 462 -9.39 -33.77 -6.80
CA SER A 462 -9.73 -33.45 -8.19
C SER A 462 -11.19 -32.95 -8.26
N SER A 463 -11.47 -32.09 -9.22
CA SER A 463 -12.82 -31.60 -9.48
C SER A 463 -13.24 -31.86 -10.92
N GLU A 464 -14.49 -32.27 -11.10
CA GLU A 464 -15.16 -32.39 -12.39
C GLU A 464 -16.41 -31.51 -12.37
N MET A 465 -16.60 -30.65 -13.38
CA MET A 465 -17.74 -29.78 -13.49
C MET A 465 -18.56 -30.11 -14.74
N LYS A 466 -19.86 -30.36 -14.57
CA LYS A 466 -20.82 -30.63 -15.64
C LYS A 466 -21.82 -29.49 -15.72
N PRO A 467 -21.81 -28.72 -16.82
CA PRO A 467 -22.84 -27.72 -17.06
C PRO A 467 -24.09 -28.38 -17.63
N GLU A 468 -25.25 -27.97 -17.13
CA GLU A 468 -26.55 -28.37 -17.61
C GLU A 468 -27.41 -27.11 -17.81
N GLN A 469 -28.21 -27.09 -18.87
CA GLN A 469 -29.21 -26.06 -19.08
C GLN A 469 -30.52 -26.71 -19.45
N ARG A 470 -31.59 -26.38 -18.74
CA ARG A 470 -32.95 -26.89 -19.04
C ARG A 470 -33.95 -25.76 -19.08
N THR A 471 -34.90 -25.90 -19.92
CA THR A 471 -36.11 -25.05 -19.90
C THR A 471 -37.03 -25.57 -18.81
N VAL A 472 -37.43 -24.71 -17.89
CA VAL A 472 -38.27 -25.04 -16.74
C VAL A 472 -39.74 -24.83 -17.10
N LYS A 473 -40.03 -23.74 -17.85
CA LYS A 473 -41.38 -23.38 -18.26
C LYS A 473 -41.31 -22.52 -19.50
N ILE A 474 -42.29 -22.67 -20.38
CA ILE A 474 -42.51 -21.73 -21.46
C ILE A 474 -43.93 -21.13 -21.38
N SER A 475 -44.05 -19.89 -21.82
CA SER A 475 -45.29 -19.16 -21.98
C SER A 475 -45.22 -18.36 -23.27
N VAL A 476 -46.40 -18.12 -23.88
CA VAL A 476 -46.50 -17.29 -25.07
C VAL A 476 -47.55 -16.22 -24.84
N SER A 477 -47.23 -15.02 -25.27
CA SER A 477 -48.16 -13.88 -25.26
C SER A 477 -47.83 -12.95 -26.42
N GLN A 478 -48.84 -12.60 -27.20
CA GLN A 478 -48.73 -11.69 -28.35
C GLN A 478 -47.62 -12.08 -29.36
N GLY A 479 -47.55 -13.38 -29.68
CA GLY A 479 -46.54 -13.90 -30.62
C GLY A 479 -45.10 -13.95 -30.09
N VAL A 480 -44.86 -13.65 -28.78
CA VAL A 480 -43.57 -13.72 -28.12
C VAL A 480 -43.52 -14.91 -27.17
N LEU A 481 -42.60 -15.83 -27.40
CA LEU A 481 -42.33 -16.96 -26.52
C LEU A 481 -41.29 -16.52 -25.46
N ARG A 482 -41.68 -16.68 -24.19
CA ARG A 482 -40.79 -16.51 -23.02
C ARG A 482 -40.50 -17.88 -22.44
N ALA A 483 -39.22 -18.25 -22.47
CA ALA A 483 -38.70 -19.48 -21.88
C ALA A 483 -37.99 -19.17 -20.57
N GLU A 484 -38.52 -19.66 -19.45
CA GLU A 484 -37.81 -19.69 -18.18
C GLU A 484 -36.81 -20.83 -18.23
N THR A 485 -35.55 -20.50 -18.09
CA THR A 485 -34.44 -21.46 -18.13
C THR A 485 -33.76 -21.57 -16.77
N LEU A 486 -33.22 -22.72 -16.45
CA LEU A 486 -32.40 -22.97 -15.29
C LEU A 486 -31.03 -23.44 -15.79
N ALA A 487 -30.03 -22.57 -15.67
CA ALA A 487 -28.65 -22.99 -15.83
C ALA A 487 -28.18 -23.66 -14.53
N ARG A 488 -27.67 -24.86 -14.62
CA ARG A 488 -27.21 -25.69 -13.51
C ARG A 488 -25.79 -26.15 -13.77
N ARG A 489 -24.93 -26.06 -12.76
CA ARG A 489 -23.54 -26.54 -12.80
C ARG A 489 -23.33 -27.50 -11.65
N VAL A 490 -23.05 -28.75 -11.94
CA VAL A 490 -22.77 -29.77 -10.93
C VAL A 490 -21.28 -29.95 -10.86
N THR A 491 -20.67 -29.55 -9.74
CA THR A 491 -19.25 -29.74 -9.47
C THR A 491 -19.08 -30.89 -8.49
N THR A 492 -18.36 -31.93 -8.88
CA THR A 492 -18.05 -33.07 -8.03
C THR A 492 -16.55 -33.02 -7.67
N TYR A 493 -16.26 -32.85 -6.39
CA TYR A 493 -14.92 -32.96 -5.84
C TYR A 493 -14.69 -34.40 -5.36
N THR A 494 -13.61 -35.02 -5.84
CA THR A 494 -13.17 -36.34 -5.40
C THR A 494 -11.90 -36.19 -4.56
N ILE A 495 -11.98 -36.58 -3.28
CA ILE A 495 -10.94 -36.44 -2.27
C ILE A 495 -10.35 -37.81 -1.99
N LYS A 496 -9.06 -38.03 -2.28
CA LYS A 496 -8.29 -39.19 -1.85
C LYS A 496 -7.61 -38.87 -0.52
N GLY A 497 -8.00 -39.51 0.54
CA GLY A 497 -7.52 -39.30 1.89
C GLY A 497 -6.08 -39.73 2.09
N ALA A 498 -5.41 -39.07 3.03
CA ALA A 498 -4.06 -39.41 3.46
C ALA A 498 -4.01 -40.85 4.04
N PRO A 499 -2.98 -41.66 3.74
CA PRO A 499 -2.88 -43.03 4.23
C PRO A 499 -2.59 -43.14 5.73
N ASP A 500 -2.03 -42.10 6.35
CA ASP A 500 -1.51 -42.11 7.71
C ASP A 500 -2.55 -41.78 8.78
N ALA A 501 -3.50 -40.90 8.49
CA ALA A 501 -4.51 -40.47 9.46
C ALA A 501 -5.72 -39.85 8.76
N PRO A 502 -6.90 -39.83 9.40
CA PRO A 502 -8.06 -39.12 8.88
C PRO A 502 -7.79 -37.62 8.77
N ARG A 503 -8.47 -36.98 7.80
CA ARG A 503 -8.39 -35.53 7.58
C ARG A 503 -9.79 -34.93 7.54
N THR A 504 -9.95 -33.77 8.17
CA THR A 504 -11.09 -32.89 7.93
C THR A 504 -10.72 -31.94 6.81
N VAL A 505 -11.39 -32.06 5.67
CA VAL A 505 -11.13 -31.26 4.48
C VAL A 505 -12.19 -30.17 4.37
N ILE A 506 -11.75 -28.94 4.19
CA ILE A 506 -12.60 -27.79 3.83
C ILE A 506 -12.35 -27.45 2.38
N ILE A 507 -13.38 -27.51 1.56
CA ILE A 507 -13.32 -27.05 0.16
C ILE A 507 -13.89 -25.64 0.11
N GLU A 508 -13.12 -24.65 -0.30
CA GLU A 508 -13.57 -23.28 -0.56
C GLU A 508 -14.08 -23.17 -2.00
N HIS A 509 -15.36 -23.54 -2.20
CA HIS A 509 -16.02 -23.44 -3.50
C HIS A 509 -16.38 -21.98 -3.80
N PRO A 510 -15.96 -21.41 -4.96
CA PRO A 510 -16.17 -20.00 -5.26
C PRO A 510 -17.66 -19.66 -5.42
N ARG A 511 -18.08 -18.54 -4.83
CA ARG A 511 -19.43 -18.00 -5.00
C ARG A 511 -19.54 -17.26 -6.34
N LEU A 512 -20.52 -17.64 -7.12
CA LEU A 512 -20.77 -17.02 -8.42
C LEU A 512 -21.87 -15.96 -8.29
N PRO A 513 -21.66 -14.72 -8.74
CA PRO A 513 -22.69 -13.69 -8.69
C PRO A 513 -23.97 -14.11 -9.43
N GLY A 514 -25.12 -14.01 -8.77
CA GLY A 514 -26.42 -14.37 -9.34
C GLY A 514 -26.70 -15.88 -9.38
N TRP A 515 -25.83 -16.72 -8.80
CA TRP A 515 -26.07 -18.17 -8.66
C TRP A 515 -26.41 -18.51 -7.22
N SER A 516 -27.28 -19.48 -7.02
CA SER A 516 -27.56 -20.12 -5.74
C SER A 516 -26.85 -21.45 -5.66
N THR A 517 -26.08 -21.66 -4.58
CA THR A 517 -25.29 -22.88 -4.36
C THR A 517 -25.99 -23.79 -3.36
N LYS A 518 -26.04 -25.08 -3.65
CA LYS A 518 -26.58 -26.15 -2.77
C LYS A 518 -25.57 -27.26 -2.64
N SER A 519 -25.33 -27.73 -1.42
CA SER A 519 -24.53 -28.92 -1.09
C SER A 519 -24.96 -29.45 0.25
N GLU A 520 -24.97 -30.77 0.42
CA GLU A 520 -25.21 -31.40 1.73
C GLU A 520 -24.07 -31.17 2.72
N GLN A 521 -22.85 -30.92 2.20
CA GLN A 521 -21.64 -30.69 2.98
C GLN A 521 -21.38 -29.21 3.30
N LEU A 522 -22.36 -28.32 3.06
CA LEU A 522 -22.20 -26.89 3.34
C LEU A 522 -22.02 -26.65 4.84
N ASP A 523 -20.85 -26.14 5.23
CA ASP A 523 -20.47 -25.82 6.59
C ASP A 523 -20.68 -24.33 6.92
N SER A 524 -20.13 -23.45 6.08
CA SER A 524 -20.23 -22.01 6.28
C SER A 524 -20.10 -21.25 4.96
N THR A 525 -20.44 -19.96 5.00
CA THR A 525 -20.38 -19.07 3.84
C THR A 525 -19.53 -17.85 4.17
N THR A 526 -18.58 -17.52 3.29
CA THR A 526 -17.82 -16.28 3.33
C THR A 526 -18.32 -15.32 2.23
N PRO A 527 -17.89 -14.07 2.18
CA PRO A 527 -18.26 -13.17 1.09
C PRO A 527 -17.93 -13.70 -0.31
N THR A 528 -16.89 -14.51 -0.45
CA THR A 528 -16.34 -14.99 -1.74
C THR A 528 -16.52 -16.48 -1.98
N HIS A 529 -16.68 -17.30 -0.93
CA HIS A 529 -16.70 -18.75 -1.03
C HIS A 529 -17.82 -19.40 -0.18
N GLN A 530 -18.24 -20.58 -0.61
CA GLN A 530 -18.99 -21.56 0.17
C GLN A 530 -17.98 -22.58 0.72
N ARG A 531 -17.93 -22.78 2.04
CA ARG A 531 -17.08 -23.78 2.68
C ARG A 531 -17.82 -25.07 2.85
N LEU A 532 -17.27 -26.13 2.28
CA LEU A 532 -17.83 -27.48 2.33
C LEU A 532 -16.91 -28.34 3.20
N ARG A 533 -17.50 -29.01 4.18
CA ARG A 533 -16.76 -29.83 5.13
C ARG A 533 -16.92 -31.33 4.80
N ALA A 534 -15.81 -32.02 4.65
CA ALA A 534 -15.77 -33.46 4.47
C ALA A 534 -14.81 -34.12 5.45
N GLN A 535 -15.24 -35.14 6.16
CA GLN A 535 -14.36 -36.00 6.95
C GLN A 535 -13.95 -37.19 6.11
N VAL A 536 -12.64 -37.36 5.93
CA VAL A 536 -12.08 -38.41 5.09
C VAL A 536 -11.22 -39.32 5.96
N ALA A 537 -11.61 -40.59 6.07
CA ALA A 537 -10.85 -41.58 6.81
C ALA A 537 -9.51 -41.87 6.12
N ALA A 538 -8.54 -42.39 6.90
CA ALA A 538 -7.23 -42.75 6.36
C ALA A 538 -7.34 -43.71 5.16
N GLY A 539 -6.71 -43.34 4.04
CA GLY A 539 -6.70 -44.12 2.79
C GLY A 539 -8.05 -44.19 2.06
N ALA A 540 -9.10 -43.56 2.56
CA ALA A 540 -10.43 -43.59 1.94
C ALA A 540 -10.57 -42.53 0.84
N THR A 541 -11.58 -42.72 -0.03
CA THR A 541 -11.98 -41.73 -1.03
C THR A 541 -13.37 -41.21 -0.67
N ALA A 542 -13.52 -39.89 -0.64
CA ALA A 542 -14.79 -39.20 -0.41
C ALA A 542 -15.17 -38.36 -1.64
N LYS A 543 -16.47 -38.14 -1.84
CA LYS A 543 -16.99 -37.25 -2.86
C LYS A 543 -17.84 -36.17 -2.21
N VAL A 544 -17.70 -34.94 -2.71
CA VAL A 544 -18.49 -33.78 -2.33
C VAL A 544 -19.12 -33.20 -3.59
N GLU A 545 -20.44 -33.11 -3.61
CA GLU A 545 -21.16 -32.56 -4.74
C GLU A 545 -21.67 -31.15 -4.41
N VAL A 546 -21.52 -30.26 -5.36
CA VAL A 546 -22.02 -28.87 -5.30
C VAL A 546 -22.83 -28.58 -6.53
N VAL A 547 -24.02 -28.04 -6.32
CA VAL A 547 -24.93 -27.65 -7.38
C VAL A 547 -25.15 -26.15 -7.35
N ASP A 548 -24.68 -25.48 -8.39
CA ASP A 548 -24.92 -24.06 -8.61
C ASP A 548 -26.08 -23.91 -9.60
N GLU A 549 -27.08 -23.12 -9.25
CA GLU A 549 -28.26 -22.87 -10.06
C GLU A 549 -28.47 -21.38 -10.30
N ARG A 550 -28.81 -21.02 -11.54
CA ARG A 550 -29.16 -19.66 -11.93
C ARG A 550 -30.40 -19.67 -12.82
N PRO A 551 -31.52 -19.09 -12.36
CA PRO A 551 -32.67 -18.86 -13.20
C PRO A 551 -32.35 -17.81 -14.27
N GLY A 552 -32.91 -18.00 -15.46
CA GLY A 552 -32.80 -17.09 -16.58
C GLY A 552 -34.10 -17.01 -17.36
N THR A 553 -34.26 -16.00 -18.19
CA THR A 553 -35.36 -15.86 -19.10
C THR A 553 -34.81 -15.57 -20.49
N ALA A 554 -35.22 -16.37 -21.46
CA ALA A 554 -34.96 -16.14 -22.88
C ALA A 554 -36.28 -15.76 -23.58
N VAL A 555 -36.20 -14.82 -24.51
CA VAL A 555 -37.37 -14.31 -25.23
C VAL A 555 -37.13 -14.51 -26.72
N TYR A 556 -38.10 -15.07 -27.40
CA TYR A 556 -38.06 -15.38 -28.84
C TYR A 556 -39.33 -14.88 -29.53
N ALA A 557 -39.18 -14.24 -30.67
CA ALA A 557 -40.31 -13.95 -31.54
C ALA A 557 -40.70 -15.24 -32.28
N LEU A 558 -41.93 -15.69 -32.15
CA LEU A 558 -42.41 -16.90 -32.80
C LEU A 558 -42.44 -16.77 -34.34
N ALA A 559 -42.57 -15.54 -34.85
CA ALA A 559 -42.57 -15.26 -36.28
C ALA A 559 -41.23 -15.66 -36.95
N ASP A 560 -40.13 -15.53 -36.23
CA ASP A 560 -38.76 -15.81 -36.73
C ASP A 560 -38.35 -17.29 -36.50
N ALA A 561 -39.17 -18.06 -35.80
CA ALA A 561 -38.84 -19.42 -35.45
C ALA A 561 -38.95 -20.38 -36.65
N ASN A 562 -37.95 -21.24 -36.80
CA ASN A 562 -38.05 -22.37 -37.74
C ASN A 562 -38.84 -23.54 -37.15
N ALA A 563 -39.23 -24.48 -38.01
CA ALA A 563 -40.02 -25.64 -37.61
C ALA A 563 -39.38 -26.49 -36.52
N GLN A 564 -38.02 -26.62 -36.55
CA GLN A 564 -37.26 -27.39 -35.58
C GLN A 564 -37.25 -26.71 -34.19
N ALA A 565 -37.11 -25.40 -34.13
CA ALA A 565 -37.21 -24.65 -32.88
C ALA A 565 -38.59 -24.74 -32.24
N LEU A 566 -39.67 -24.58 -33.05
CA LEU A 566 -41.05 -24.73 -32.59
C LEU A 566 -41.32 -26.15 -32.04
N LEU A 567 -40.78 -27.17 -32.71
CA LEU A 567 -40.89 -28.57 -32.25
C LEU A 567 -40.13 -28.78 -30.96
N ALA A 568 -38.90 -28.23 -30.84
CA ALA A 568 -38.09 -28.30 -29.62
C ALA A 568 -38.83 -27.65 -28.44
N TRP A 569 -39.39 -26.45 -28.63
CA TRP A 569 -40.20 -25.79 -27.60
C TRP A 569 -41.46 -26.54 -27.24
N SER A 570 -42.11 -27.23 -28.20
CA SER A 570 -43.29 -28.06 -27.90
C SER A 570 -42.98 -29.26 -27.00
N ASN A 571 -41.70 -29.64 -26.84
CA ASN A 571 -41.26 -30.70 -25.93
C ASN A 571 -40.81 -30.16 -24.56
N ALA A 572 -40.76 -28.82 -24.37
CA ALA A 572 -40.45 -28.20 -23.10
C ALA A 572 -41.68 -28.19 -22.17
N PRO A 573 -41.48 -28.11 -20.84
CA PRO A 573 -42.59 -27.99 -19.90
C PRO A 573 -43.45 -26.75 -20.18
N ALA A 574 -44.72 -26.98 -20.51
CA ALA A 574 -45.69 -25.95 -20.86
C ALA A 574 -47.11 -26.42 -20.57
N ASP A 575 -48.08 -25.51 -20.67
CA ASP A 575 -49.48 -25.84 -20.71
C ASP A 575 -49.76 -26.83 -21.89
N PRO A 576 -50.51 -27.91 -21.68
CA PRO A 576 -50.85 -28.87 -22.74
C PRO A 576 -51.47 -28.23 -23.99
N ALA A 577 -52.29 -27.20 -23.81
CA ALA A 577 -52.87 -26.45 -24.92
C ALA A 577 -51.80 -25.69 -25.73
N LEU A 578 -50.85 -25.06 -25.07
CA LEU A 578 -49.70 -24.39 -25.71
C LEU A 578 -48.81 -25.39 -26.44
N THR A 579 -48.52 -26.54 -25.84
CA THR A 579 -47.74 -27.63 -26.44
C THR A 579 -48.37 -28.09 -27.76
N ALA A 580 -49.70 -28.33 -27.77
CA ALA A 580 -50.42 -28.73 -28.97
C ALA A 580 -50.34 -27.65 -30.07
N LYS A 581 -50.55 -26.39 -29.73
CA LYS A 581 -50.44 -25.25 -30.66
C LYS A 581 -49.03 -25.10 -31.24
N LEU A 582 -47.96 -25.23 -30.44
CA LEU A 582 -46.58 -25.16 -30.93
C LEU A 582 -46.25 -26.31 -31.90
N LYS A 583 -46.77 -27.53 -31.65
CA LYS A 583 -46.66 -28.66 -32.58
C LYS A 583 -47.38 -28.38 -33.91
N GLN A 584 -48.59 -27.82 -33.84
CA GLN A 584 -49.35 -27.43 -35.04
C GLN A 584 -48.60 -26.36 -35.85
N LEU A 585 -48.07 -25.33 -35.18
CA LEU A 585 -47.22 -24.29 -35.82
C LEU A 585 -45.96 -24.87 -36.44
N ALA A 586 -45.27 -25.79 -35.76
CA ALA A 586 -44.09 -26.47 -36.31
C ALA A 586 -44.42 -27.22 -37.61
N GLN A 587 -45.54 -27.94 -37.65
CA GLN A 587 -46.02 -28.64 -38.84
C GLN A 587 -46.41 -27.65 -39.96
N ALA A 588 -47.11 -26.57 -39.62
CA ALA A 588 -47.48 -25.53 -40.59
C ALA A 588 -46.20 -24.85 -41.19
N ARG A 589 -45.24 -24.53 -40.36
CA ARG A 589 -43.95 -23.95 -40.82
C ARG A 589 -43.15 -24.92 -41.71
N ALA A 590 -43.15 -26.21 -41.37
CA ALA A 590 -42.50 -27.22 -42.19
C ALA A 590 -43.13 -27.30 -43.60
N LYS A 591 -44.47 -27.23 -43.68
CA LYS A 591 -45.18 -27.20 -44.97
C LYS A 591 -44.87 -25.94 -45.80
N VAL A 592 -44.72 -24.79 -45.15
CA VAL A 592 -44.28 -23.55 -45.82
C VAL A 592 -42.89 -23.73 -46.42
N VAL A 593 -41.93 -24.29 -45.67
CA VAL A 593 -40.55 -24.53 -46.13
C VAL A 593 -40.53 -25.54 -47.28
N GLU A 594 -41.31 -26.62 -47.21
CA GLU A 594 -41.45 -27.63 -48.28
C GLU A 594 -42.01 -27.02 -49.57
N ALA A 595 -43.04 -26.15 -49.45
CA ALA A 595 -43.60 -25.43 -50.58
C ALA A 595 -42.61 -24.41 -51.18
N GLU A 596 -41.81 -23.70 -50.35
CA GLU A 596 -40.74 -22.81 -50.78
C GLU A 596 -39.64 -23.55 -51.56
N GLN A 597 -39.25 -24.73 -51.09
CA GLN A 597 -38.30 -25.60 -51.79
C GLN A 597 -38.85 -26.08 -53.12
N SER A 598 -40.13 -26.58 -53.11
CA SER A 598 -40.78 -27.06 -54.33
C SER A 598 -40.90 -25.95 -55.38
N LEU A 599 -41.22 -24.72 -54.97
CA LEU A 599 -41.27 -23.58 -55.86
C LEU A 599 -39.86 -23.25 -56.42
N GLY A 600 -38.82 -23.24 -55.55
CA GLY A 600 -37.43 -23.02 -55.96
C GLY A 600 -36.94 -24.07 -56.96
N ASP A 601 -37.31 -25.35 -56.78
CA ASP A 601 -36.95 -26.39 -57.73
C ASP A 601 -37.59 -26.19 -59.10
N VAL A 602 -38.85 -25.73 -59.14
CA VAL A 602 -39.54 -25.42 -60.43
C VAL A 602 -38.93 -24.18 -61.08
N ASP A 603 -38.58 -23.14 -60.32
CA ASP A 603 -37.94 -21.92 -60.85
C ASP A 603 -36.53 -22.25 -61.42
N GLN A 604 -35.77 -23.13 -60.77
CA GLN A 604 -34.50 -23.62 -61.31
C GLN A 604 -34.68 -24.36 -62.63
N LYS A 605 -35.73 -25.24 -62.70
CA LYS A 605 -36.05 -25.95 -63.96
C LYS A 605 -36.48 -24.99 -65.06
N LEU A 606 -37.28 -23.97 -64.75
CA LEU A 606 -37.67 -22.92 -65.68
C LEU A 606 -36.46 -22.14 -66.21
N THR A 607 -35.56 -21.76 -65.32
CA THR A 607 -34.30 -21.08 -65.67
C THR A 607 -33.48 -21.94 -66.64
N ALA A 608 -33.26 -23.22 -66.28
CA ALA A 608 -32.52 -24.16 -67.12
C ALA A 608 -33.16 -24.39 -68.50
N GLN A 609 -34.56 -24.43 -68.57
CA GLN A 609 -35.26 -24.52 -69.85
C GLN A 609 -35.16 -23.26 -70.67
N GLY A 610 -35.15 -22.05 -70.05
CA GLY A 610 -34.93 -20.79 -70.72
C GLY A 610 -33.54 -20.70 -71.36
N GLU A 611 -32.52 -21.13 -70.62
CA GLU A 611 -31.12 -21.20 -71.14
C GLU A 611 -31.02 -22.20 -72.31
N ASN A 612 -31.66 -23.38 -72.16
CA ASN A 612 -31.69 -24.36 -73.24
C ASN A 612 -32.39 -23.82 -74.47
N GLN A 613 -33.54 -23.13 -74.35
CA GLN A 613 -34.24 -22.50 -75.43
C GLN A 613 -33.42 -21.41 -76.14
N ALA A 614 -32.69 -20.57 -75.36
CA ALA A 614 -31.79 -19.58 -75.92
C ALA A 614 -30.70 -20.24 -76.79
N ARG A 615 -30.09 -21.32 -76.30
CA ARG A 615 -29.10 -22.11 -77.03
C ARG A 615 -29.70 -22.78 -78.31
N LEU A 616 -30.92 -23.31 -78.22
CA LEU A 616 -31.61 -23.88 -79.36
C LEU A 616 -31.91 -22.85 -80.42
N ARG A 617 -32.28 -21.61 -80.05
CA ARG A 617 -32.53 -20.48 -80.95
C ARG A 617 -31.24 -20.05 -81.65
N GLU A 618 -30.13 -20.00 -80.97
CA GLU A 618 -28.84 -19.70 -81.56
C GLU A 618 -28.42 -20.78 -82.55
N ASN A 619 -28.51 -22.05 -82.15
CA ASN A 619 -28.21 -23.19 -83.06
C ASN A 619 -29.11 -23.22 -84.29
N LEU A 620 -30.37 -22.89 -84.16
CA LEU A 620 -31.32 -22.83 -85.28
C LEU A 620 -30.96 -21.69 -86.25
N GLY A 621 -30.48 -20.55 -85.74
CA GLY A 621 -29.98 -19.45 -86.59
C GLY A 621 -28.73 -19.78 -87.40
N ALA A 622 -27.96 -20.80 -86.96
CA ALA A 622 -26.71 -21.21 -87.60
C ALA A 622 -26.91 -22.30 -88.72
N VAL A 623 -28.12 -22.88 -88.87
CA VAL A 623 -28.40 -23.93 -89.84
C VAL A 623 -29.62 -23.62 -90.70
N PRO A 624 -29.70 -24.09 -92.02
CA PRO A 624 -30.90 -23.95 -92.82
C PRO A 624 -32.11 -24.66 -92.15
N ALA A 625 -33.25 -23.93 -92.08
CA ALA A 625 -34.44 -24.45 -91.38
C ALA A 625 -35.05 -25.72 -91.98
N ASP A 626 -34.88 -25.93 -93.34
CA ASP A 626 -35.34 -27.11 -94.08
C ASP A 626 -34.40 -28.30 -93.99
N SER A 627 -33.18 -28.19 -93.40
CA SER A 627 -32.25 -29.25 -93.19
C SER A 627 -32.79 -30.24 -92.14
N ALA A 628 -32.29 -31.49 -92.15
CA ALA A 628 -32.66 -32.50 -91.17
C ALA A 628 -32.32 -32.03 -89.74
N LEU A 629 -31.20 -31.30 -89.56
CA LEU A 629 -30.78 -30.72 -88.29
C LEU A 629 -31.64 -29.52 -87.89
N GLY A 630 -32.07 -28.63 -88.81
CA GLY A 630 -32.98 -27.54 -88.59
C GLY A 630 -34.38 -28.02 -88.11
N LYS A 631 -34.93 -29.03 -88.74
CA LYS A 631 -36.16 -29.67 -88.32
C LYS A 631 -36.12 -30.27 -86.92
N ARG A 632 -34.97 -30.88 -86.58
CA ARG A 632 -34.72 -31.43 -85.24
C ARG A 632 -34.70 -30.31 -84.19
N TYR A 633 -33.98 -29.16 -84.43
CA TYR A 633 -33.93 -28.04 -83.53
C TYR A 633 -35.34 -27.39 -83.39
N LEU A 634 -36.15 -27.28 -84.43
CA LEU A 634 -37.52 -26.83 -84.35
C LEU A 634 -38.39 -27.71 -83.48
N GLN A 635 -38.22 -29.04 -83.61
CA GLN A 635 -38.94 -29.97 -82.74
C GLN A 635 -38.50 -29.81 -81.25
N MET A 636 -37.21 -29.77 -81.01
CA MET A 636 -36.68 -29.56 -79.63
C MET A 636 -37.14 -28.21 -79.06
N MET A 637 -37.31 -27.18 -79.86
CA MET A 637 -37.77 -25.88 -79.43
C MET A 637 -39.24 -25.93 -79.07
N THR A 638 -40.06 -26.62 -79.86
CA THR A 638 -41.52 -26.88 -79.56
C THR A 638 -41.65 -27.68 -78.25
N ASP A 639 -40.81 -28.70 -78.06
CA ASP A 639 -40.86 -29.50 -76.81
C ASP A 639 -40.43 -28.67 -75.61
N SER A 640 -39.45 -27.78 -75.76
CA SER A 640 -39.00 -26.86 -74.73
C SER A 640 -40.15 -25.85 -74.37
N GLU A 641 -40.81 -25.27 -75.33
CA GLU A 641 -41.96 -24.36 -75.13
C GLU A 641 -43.07 -25.06 -74.34
N ASN A 642 -43.47 -26.29 -74.74
CA ASN A 642 -44.46 -27.07 -74.05
C ASN A 642 -44.01 -27.36 -72.57
N THR A 643 -42.73 -27.65 -72.36
CA THR A 643 -42.16 -27.88 -71.06
C THR A 643 -42.20 -26.59 -70.19
N ILE A 644 -41.81 -25.44 -70.74
CA ILE A 644 -41.86 -24.11 -70.06
C ILE A 644 -43.33 -23.79 -69.72
N GLY A 645 -44.28 -24.00 -70.59
CA GLY A 645 -45.70 -23.78 -70.33
C GLY A 645 -46.25 -24.66 -69.16
N THR A 646 -45.82 -25.93 -69.11
CA THR A 646 -46.19 -26.85 -68.04
C THR A 646 -45.53 -26.42 -66.70
N LEU A 647 -44.24 -26.09 -66.71
CA LEU A 647 -43.53 -25.65 -65.53
C LEU A 647 -44.04 -24.30 -65.01
N THR A 648 -44.43 -23.37 -65.90
CA THR A 648 -45.00 -22.08 -65.52
C THR A 648 -46.37 -22.31 -64.85
N THR A 649 -47.23 -23.15 -65.36
CA THR A 649 -48.49 -23.50 -64.72
C THR A 649 -48.28 -24.16 -63.37
N GLN A 650 -47.26 -25.01 -63.24
CA GLN A 650 -46.88 -25.65 -62.00
C GLN A 650 -46.38 -24.64 -60.98
N ARG A 651 -45.48 -23.69 -61.40
CA ARG A 651 -45.01 -22.61 -60.59
C ARG A 651 -46.11 -21.75 -60.02
N ASP A 652 -47.09 -21.34 -60.87
CA ASP A 652 -48.20 -20.50 -60.45
C ASP A 652 -49.06 -21.20 -59.40
N LYS A 653 -49.37 -22.48 -59.61
CA LYS A 653 -50.10 -23.31 -58.61
C LYS A 653 -49.36 -23.45 -57.31
N LEU A 654 -48.03 -23.66 -57.34
CA LEU A 654 -47.21 -23.75 -56.14
C LEU A 654 -47.08 -22.40 -55.42
N ASN A 655 -47.02 -21.29 -56.16
CA ASN A 655 -47.00 -19.94 -55.56
C ASN A 655 -48.29 -19.65 -54.85
N ASP A 656 -49.51 -19.95 -55.47
CA ASP A 656 -50.80 -19.78 -54.84
C ASP A 656 -50.91 -20.65 -53.57
N ALA A 657 -50.45 -21.90 -53.62
CA ALA A 657 -50.44 -22.80 -52.48
C ALA A 657 -49.52 -22.28 -51.36
N LEU A 658 -48.35 -21.75 -51.71
CA LEU A 658 -47.41 -21.15 -50.77
C LEU A 658 -48.02 -19.93 -50.09
N GLN A 659 -48.69 -19.04 -50.82
CA GLN A 659 -49.36 -17.87 -50.23
C GLN A 659 -50.48 -18.30 -49.27
N ALA A 660 -51.27 -19.30 -49.62
CA ALA A 660 -52.32 -19.86 -48.74
C ALA A 660 -51.69 -20.47 -47.44
N LEU A 661 -50.57 -21.21 -47.55
CA LEU A 661 -49.84 -21.76 -46.40
C LEU A 661 -49.25 -20.69 -45.52
N ARG A 662 -48.63 -19.65 -46.10
CA ARG A 662 -48.10 -18.51 -45.36
C ARG A 662 -49.19 -17.76 -44.60
N LYS A 663 -50.32 -17.51 -45.25
CA LYS A 663 -51.51 -16.88 -44.61
C LYS A 663 -51.99 -17.73 -43.43
N SER A 664 -52.23 -19.02 -43.66
CA SER A 664 -52.66 -19.94 -42.59
C SER A 664 -51.71 -19.97 -41.41
N TYR A 665 -50.38 -20.00 -41.67
CA TYR A 665 -49.35 -19.93 -40.64
C TYR A 665 -49.41 -18.61 -39.85
N ALA A 666 -49.55 -17.46 -40.53
CA ALA A 666 -49.70 -16.17 -39.90
C ALA A 666 -50.97 -16.06 -39.04
N ASP A 667 -52.09 -16.56 -39.54
CA ASP A 667 -53.39 -16.59 -38.80
C ASP A 667 -53.28 -17.47 -37.54
N ASP A 668 -52.59 -18.61 -37.61
CA ASP A 668 -52.37 -19.47 -36.45
C ASP A 668 -51.39 -18.86 -35.44
N LEU A 669 -50.38 -18.14 -35.93
CA LEU A 669 -49.46 -17.39 -35.07
C LEU A 669 -50.17 -16.26 -34.32
N ALA A 670 -51.08 -15.55 -34.95
CA ALA A 670 -51.86 -14.45 -34.36
C ALA A 670 -52.83 -14.90 -33.24
N LYS A 671 -53.19 -16.21 -33.18
CA LYS A 671 -54.03 -16.80 -32.13
C LYS A 671 -53.23 -17.19 -30.87
N LEU A 672 -51.93 -16.96 -30.85
CA LEU A 672 -51.01 -17.23 -29.75
C LEU A 672 -50.54 -15.94 -29.08
#